data_3cbbbb12cc113a6f3cb9ca4f5a33fec4
#
_entry.id   3cbbbb12cc113a6f3cb9ca4f5a33fec4
#
_cell.length_a   1.000
_cell.length_b   1.000
_cell.length_c   1.000
_cell.angle_alpha   90.00
_cell.angle_beta   90.00
_cell.angle_gamma   90.00
#
_symmetry.space_group_name_H-M   'P 1'
#
loop_
_entity.id
_entity.type
_entity.pdbx_description
1 polymer ?
#
loop_
_entity_poly.entity_id
_entity_poly.type
_entity_poly.pdbx_seq_one_letter_code
_entity_poly.pdbx_strand_id
1 'polypeptide(L)'
;MLQRLQTRVLGGLRAGQGRPLALVLAGLLALALAIGGDGPLPQLRLALFDAYQVHLPRQRASGPVQIIAIDEASLKQFGQWPWPRTRLTELIERIDAQRPLAIGLDILMPEPDTTSPEALAARLPAGALRDGLAALPAYDDVLATAMRRAPTVLGAAGFAHPEPGTSDALRVWPVHVNGMSAAPLHVMTNVMRFPQAMSSLPLLQAAAKGQGLLSVNLEKGIVRRAPLVGAVGETLVPAFSMELLRLATGAKALEIEAGSDGVHSVSVGDLRVPTLPDGAVWVNFSAPAMDRYISALDLMQDRLDPAALQDKIVIVAMTGLGLADYKTNARGDFMPGVDTHAQMIESFFDGAFLRRPGWMRAAEVASFGIFSLLLVWLMPGLRLRVSVPIGAVIALGMFGGGALVFARAGLLFDAAAVDCGLALVALSLLTSMLAAAVRDRKLSEHALQAARVSAAKTAGELGAARRIQMATLPQAAQSFPGERRFTLDALLEPAREVGGDLYDFFMLDRDRVFFMVGDVSGKGLPASLFMVVAKALSKSVALRGTDGMAAIMNGANRELSRENPEMLFVTSVAGILDASTGQVLLCNAGHDAPRRLMADGRIELLRPADGPPLCVMDDFEYPVQEYQLQAGECLCLTTDGINEAMDEAGNLYGNERLDRLLGGMPLASPPAAVVQAVRDD
;
A
#
# COMPACT_ATOMS: atom_id res chain seq x y z
N MET A 1 -0.91 -13.98 -28.55
CA MET A 1 -1.04 -12.83 -27.63
C MET A 1 -2.40 -12.82 -26.90
N LEU A 2 -3.52 -12.93 -27.61
CA LEU A 2 -4.88 -12.96 -27.03
C LEU A 2 -5.13 -14.13 -26.05
N GLN A 3 -4.68 -15.36 -26.34
CA GLN A 3 -4.80 -16.50 -25.43
C GLN A 3 -3.97 -16.34 -24.13
N ARG A 4 -2.80 -15.70 -24.20
CA ARG A 4 -1.98 -15.38 -23.00
C ARG A 4 -2.61 -14.25 -22.18
N LEU A 5 -3.36 -13.34 -22.79
CA LEU A 5 -4.15 -12.34 -22.08
C LEU A 5 -5.36 -12.98 -21.37
N GLN A 6 -6.11 -13.84 -22.08
CA GLN A 6 -7.24 -14.59 -21.50
C GLN A 6 -6.83 -15.49 -20.33
N THR A 7 -5.71 -16.22 -20.45
CA THR A 7 -5.20 -17.04 -19.34
C THR A 7 -4.69 -16.21 -18.16
N ARG A 8 -4.15 -15.02 -18.39
CA ARG A 8 -3.78 -14.09 -17.32
C ARG A 8 -4.99 -13.43 -16.66
N VAL A 9 -6.00 -13.06 -17.42
CA VAL A 9 -7.27 -12.48 -16.91
C VAL A 9 -8.05 -13.54 -16.10
N LEU A 10 -8.20 -14.74 -16.62
CA LEU A 10 -8.87 -15.85 -15.92
C LEU A 10 -8.05 -16.37 -14.73
N GLY A 11 -6.73 -16.41 -14.82
CA GLY A 11 -5.82 -16.72 -13.72
C GLY A 11 -5.84 -15.65 -12.63
N GLY A 12 -5.99 -14.38 -13.02
CA GLY A 12 -6.15 -13.25 -12.11
C GLY A 12 -7.46 -13.26 -11.31
N LEU A 13 -8.53 -13.78 -11.89
CA LEU A 13 -9.82 -13.98 -11.22
C LEU A 13 -9.79 -15.15 -10.21
N ARG A 14 -8.93 -16.15 -10.44
CA ARG A 14 -8.77 -17.32 -9.55
C ARG A 14 -7.78 -17.11 -8.39
N ALA A 15 -6.83 -16.22 -8.52
CA ALA A 15 -5.90 -15.91 -7.45
C ALA A 15 -6.54 -14.87 -6.51
N GLY A 16 -7.20 -15.33 -5.47
CA GLY A 16 -7.89 -14.50 -4.47
C GLY A 16 -6.99 -13.59 -3.62
N GLN A 17 -5.96 -13.00 -4.19
CA GLN A 17 -4.95 -12.12 -3.56
C GLN A 17 -5.57 -10.84 -2.92
N GLY A 18 -6.58 -11.02 -2.07
CA GLY A 18 -7.27 -9.94 -1.37
C GLY A 18 -8.34 -9.21 -2.22
N ARG A 19 -8.50 -9.53 -3.50
CA ARG A 19 -9.49 -8.88 -4.39
C ARG A 19 -10.92 -8.92 -3.86
N PRO A 20 -11.46 -10.07 -3.38
CA PRO A 20 -12.82 -10.10 -2.86
C PRO A 20 -13.02 -9.16 -1.67
N LEU A 21 -12.07 -9.16 -0.73
CA LEU A 21 -12.12 -8.27 0.43
C LEU A 21 -12.06 -6.80 0.03
N ALA A 22 -11.15 -6.45 -0.89
CA ALA A 22 -10.99 -5.09 -1.39
C ALA A 22 -12.24 -4.63 -2.17
N LEU A 23 -12.91 -5.49 -2.94
CA LEU A 23 -14.18 -5.18 -3.62
C LEU A 23 -15.31 -4.93 -2.62
N VAL A 24 -15.44 -5.76 -1.60
CA VAL A 24 -16.45 -5.55 -0.54
C VAL A 24 -16.19 -4.24 0.18
N LEU A 25 -14.94 -3.98 0.56
CA LEU A 25 -14.55 -2.72 1.20
C LEU A 25 -14.84 -1.52 0.29
N ALA A 26 -14.47 -1.60 -0.99
CA ALA A 26 -14.76 -0.53 -1.96
C ALA A 26 -16.28 -0.30 -2.12
N GLY A 27 -17.08 -1.36 -2.16
CA GLY A 27 -18.53 -1.25 -2.20
C GLY A 27 -19.11 -0.56 -0.96
N LEU A 28 -18.64 -0.92 0.24
CA LEU A 28 -19.07 -0.28 1.48
C LEU A 28 -18.67 1.19 1.56
N LEU A 29 -17.44 1.53 1.13
CA LEU A 29 -16.96 2.91 1.09
C LEU A 29 -17.70 3.73 0.03
N ALA A 30 -17.97 3.16 -1.16
CA ALA A 30 -18.79 3.82 -2.18
C ALA A 30 -20.21 4.11 -1.67
N LEU A 31 -20.81 3.17 -0.95
CA LEU A 31 -22.11 3.34 -0.32
C LEU A 31 -22.05 4.45 0.76
N ALA A 32 -21.01 4.47 1.58
CA ALA A 32 -20.83 5.53 2.59
C ALA A 32 -20.67 6.92 1.94
N LEU A 33 -19.92 7.04 0.85
CA LEU A 33 -19.81 8.28 0.06
C LEU A 33 -21.15 8.69 -0.57
N ALA A 34 -21.93 7.72 -1.07
CA ALA A 34 -23.22 7.96 -1.70
C ALA A 34 -24.29 8.44 -0.72
N ILE A 35 -24.38 7.81 0.44
CA ILE A 35 -25.38 8.18 1.49
C ILE A 35 -25.03 9.55 2.05
N GLY A 36 -23.76 9.84 2.29
CA GLY A 36 -23.33 11.02 3.02
C GLY A 36 -23.75 10.90 4.50
N GLY A 37 -23.78 12.02 5.22
CA GLY A 37 -24.19 12.07 6.61
C GLY A 37 -23.20 12.84 7.48
N ASP A 38 -23.50 12.96 8.79
CA ASP A 38 -22.68 13.70 9.77
C ASP A 38 -21.53 12.81 10.30
N GLY A 39 -20.72 12.29 9.41
CA GLY A 39 -19.59 11.43 9.74
C GLY A 39 -18.23 12.13 9.63
N PRO A 40 -17.11 11.36 9.69
CA PRO A 40 -15.77 11.90 9.52
C PRO A 40 -15.48 12.38 8.08
N LEU A 41 -16.16 11.82 7.07
CA LEU A 41 -15.93 12.19 5.66
C LEU A 41 -16.27 13.66 5.34
N PRO A 42 -17.42 14.22 5.77
CA PRO A 42 -17.68 15.66 5.63
C PRO A 42 -16.63 16.54 6.30
N GLN A 43 -16.02 16.11 7.39
CA GLN A 43 -14.96 16.87 8.06
C GLN A 43 -13.67 16.91 7.22
N LEU A 44 -13.35 15.84 6.50
CA LEU A 44 -12.23 15.83 5.55
C LEU A 44 -12.45 16.85 4.43
N ARG A 45 -13.67 16.95 3.90
CA ARG A 45 -14.04 17.96 2.91
C ARG A 45 -13.90 19.39 3.44
N LEU A 46 -14.29 19.65 4.69
CA LEU A 46 -14.13 20.97 5.30
C LEU A 46 -12.64 21.32 5.46
N ALA A 47 -11.82 20.37 5.91
CA ALA A 47 -10.37 20.55 5.99
C ALA A 47 -9.72 20.78 4.62
N LEU A 48 -10.19 20.07 3.59
CA LEU A 48 -9.76 20.26 2.21
C LEU A 48 -10.14 21.66 1.70
N PHE A 49 -11.38 22.11 1.99
CA PHE A 49 -11.84 23.44 1.67
C PHE A 49 -10.96 24.51 2.31
N ASP A 50 -10.67 24.38 3.61
CA ASP A 50 -9.79 25.30 4.34
C ASP A 50 -8.39 25.33 3.70
N ALA A 51 -7.82 24.17 3.36
CA ALA A 51 -6.53 24.09 2.67
C ALA A 51 -6.58 24.81 1.30
N TYR A 52 -7.65 24.64 0.53
CA TYR A 52 -7.81 25.36 -0.73
C TYR A 52 -7.93 26.87 -0.52
N GLN A 53 -8.64 27.32 0.50
CA GLN A 53 -8.75 28.74 0.82
C GLN A 53 -7.40 29.36 1.22
N VAL A 54 -6.56 28.61 1.94
CA VAL A 54 -5.20 29.06 2.32
C VAL A 54 -4.26 29.14 1.12
N HIS A 55 -4.24 28.10 0.26
CA HIS A 55 -3.25 27.97 -0.81
C HIS A 55 -3.72 28.54 -2.16
N LEU A 56 -5.03 28.64 -2.37
CA LEU A 56 -5.68 29.09 -3.59
C LEU A 56 -6.73 30.19 -3.26
N PRO A 57 -6.35 31.27 -2.56
CA PRO A 57 -7.28 32.32 -2.19
C PRO A 57 -7.83 33.04 -3.43
N ARG A 58 -9.04 33.58 -3.29
CA ARG A 58 -9.63 34.43 -4.34
C ARG A 58 -8.72 35.65 -4.63
N GLN A 59 -8.48 35.88 -5.89
CA GLN A 59 -7.88 37.14 -6.33
C GLN A 59 -8.96 38.20 -6.34
N ARG A 60 -8.77 39.28 -5.56
CA ARG A 60 -9.69 40.42 -5.51
C ARG A 60 -9.52 41.25 -6.79
N ALA A 61 -10.52 41.22 -7.66
CA ALA A 61 -10.50 41.99 -8.92
C ALA A 61 -11.20 43.31 -8.79
N SER A 62 -12.25 43.40 -7.97
CA SER A 62 -13.06 44.61 -7.74
C SER A 62 -12.98 45.04 -6.27
N GLY A 63 -13.36 46.29 -6.00
CA GLY A 63 -13.45 46.85 -4.66
C GLY A 63 -14.79 47.59 -4.48
N PRO A 64 -15.95 46.89 -4.68
CA PRO A 64 -17.27 47.52 -4.61
C PRO A 64 -17.70 47.88 -3.20
N VAL A 65 -17.01 47.36 -2.20
CA VAL A 65 -17.36 47.51 -0.78
C VAL A 65 -16.28 48.30 -0.05
N GLN A 66 -16.72 49.21 0.82
CA GLN A 66 -15.89 49.92 1.76
C GLN A 66 -16.45 49.80 3.16
N ILE A 67 -15.61 49.47 4.12
CA ILE A 67 -16.00 49.36 5.54
C ILE A 67 -15.58 50.65 6.25
N ILE A 68 -16.54 51.39 6.80
CA ILE A 68 -16.27 52.48 7.72
C ILE A 68 -16.14 51.91 9.12
N ALA A 69 -14.91 51.82 9.58
CA ALA A 69 -14.54 51.20 10.84
C ALA A 69 -14.66 52.17 12.02
N ILE A 70 -15.53 51.87 12.96
CA ILE A 70 -15.50 52.50 14.28
C ILE A 70 -14.39 51.83 15.07
N ASP A 71 -13.19 52.27 14.85
CA ASP A 71 -11.92 51.71 15.34
C ASP A 71 -11.44 52.40 16.62
N GLU A 72 -10.31 51.98 17.18
CA GLU A 72 -9.71 52.55 18.38
C GLU A 72 -9.40 54.06 18.26
N ALA A 73 -9.01 54.48 17.07
CA ALA A 73 -8.73 55.90 16.83
C ALA A 73 -10.02 56.73 16.93
N SER A 74 -11.07 56.22 16.36
CA SER A 74 -12.42 56.83 16.43
C SER A 74 -12.97 56.88 17.86
N LEU A 75 -12.81 55.79 18.62
CA LEU A 75 -13.24 55.70 20.02
C LEU A 75 -12.45 56.64 20.93
N LYS A 76 -11.13 56.76 20.69
CA LYS A 76 -10.27 57.66 21.44
C LYS A 76 -10.65 59.11 21.22
N GLN A 77 -11.02 59.50 19.98
CA GLN A 77 -11.36 60.87 19.63
C GLN A 77 -12.76 61.25 20.02
N PHE A 78 -13.76 60.40 19.81
CA PHE A 78 -15.17 60.73 19.94
C PHE A 78 -15.83 60.13 21.18
N GLY A 79 -15.11 59.44 22.01
CA GLY A 79 -15.59 58.76 23.21
C GLY A 79 -15.95 57.28 23.02
N GLN A 80 -16.12 56.63 24.13
CA GLN A 80 -16.44 55.17 24.15
C GLN A 80 -17.83 54.88 23.56
N TRP A 81 -17.99 53.71 23.02
CA TRP A 81 -19.25 53.18 22.57
C TRP A 81 -20.17 52.83 23.76
N PRO A 82 -21.50 52.99 23.71
CA PRO A 82 -22.27 53.43 22.54
C PRO A 82 -22.24 54.96 22.34
N TRP A 83 -22.08 55.39 21.06
CA TRP A 83 -22.14 56.77 20.69
C TRP A 83 -23.58 57.31 20.72
N PRO A 84 -23.80 58.60 21.05
CA PRO A 84 -25.06 59.26 20.85
C PRO A 84 -25.57 59.13 19.42
N ARG A 85 -26.87 58.93 19.21
CA ARG A 85 -27.45 58.81 17.84
C ARG A 85 -27.16 59.98 16.95
N THR A 86 -26.95 61.18 17.51
CA THR A 86 -26.51 62.36 16.76
C THR A 86 -25.12 62.18 16.10
N ARG A 87 -24.22 61.44 16.75
CA ARG A 87 -22.93 61.09 16.16
C ARG A 87 -23.04 60.12 14.97
N LEU A 88 -23.91 59.13 15.09
CA LEU A 88 -24.26 58.20 14.01
C LEU A 88 -24.97 58.95 12.88
N THR A 89 -25.82 59.93 13.21
CA THR A 89 -26.47 60.79 12.23
C THR A 89 -25.41 61.53 11.38
N GLU A 90 -24.45 62.22 12.04
CA GLU A 90 -23.36 62.92 11.36
C GLU A 90 -22.55 62.01 10.46
N LEU A 91 -22.25 60.80 10.95
CA LEU A 91 -21.51 59.78 10.17
C LEU A 91 -22.28 59.39 8.91
N ILE A 92 -23.59 59.09 9.02
CA ILE A 92 -24.44 58.71 7.88
C ILE A 92 -24.55 59.86 6.89
N GLU A 93 -24.74 61.12 7.34
CA GLU A 93 -24.87 62.27 6.49
C GLU A 93 -23.56 62.53 5.69
N ARG A 94 -22.38 62.33 6.32
CA ARG A 94 -21.08 62.46 5.62
C ARG A 94 -20.87 61.33 4.60
N ILE A 95 -21.33 60.10 4.89
CA ILE A 95 -21.30 58.98 3.94
C ILE A 95 -22.24 59.32 2.77
N ASP A 96 -23.47 59.72 3.06
CA ASP A 96 -24.50 59.99 2.04
C ASP A 96 -24.07 61.12 1.08
N ALA A 97 -23.38 62.15 1.63
CA ALA A 97 -22.81 63.24 0.82
C ALA A 97 -21.84 62.77 -0.29
N GLN A 98 -21.23 61.62 -0.12
CA GLN A 98 -20.34 61.03 -1.15
C GLN A 98 -21.09 60.10 -2.12
N ARG A 99 -22.42 60.02 -2.06
CA ARG A 99 -23.31 59.27 -2.98
C ARG A 99 -22.94 57.77 -3.09
N PRO A 100 -22.95 57.03 -1.98
CA PRO A 100 -22.81 55.57 -2.04
C PRO A 100 -24.08 54.92 -2.65
N LEU A 101 -23.92 53.70 -3.19
CA LEU A 101 -25.05 52.90 -3.68
C LEU A 101 -25.95 52.40 -2.54
N ALA A 102 -25.37 52.01 -1.41
CA ALA A 102 -26.05 51.59 -0.23
C ALA A 102 -25.19 51.80 1.02
N ILE A 103 -25.82 52.03 2.18
CA ILE A 103 -25.16 52.18 3.47
C ILE A 103 -25.68 51.08 4.40
N GLY A 104 -24.86 50.14 4.75
CA GLY A 104 -25.17 49.10 5.72
C GLY A 104 -24.76 49.50 7.13
N LEU A 105 -25.62 49.26 8.09
CA LEU A 105 -25.32 49.45 9.51
C LEU A 105 -25.21 48.06 10.16
N ASP A 106 -23.98 47.55 10.34
CA ASP A 106 -23.67 46.35 11.13
C ASP A 106 -23.64 46.70 12.63
N ILE A 107 -24.72 47.30 13.08
CA ILE A 107 -24.90 47.84 14.43
C ILE A 107 -26.35 47.63 14.82
N LEU A 108 -26.53 46.95 15.98
CA LEU A 108 -27.88 46.77 16.58
C LEU A 108 -28.19 47.93 17.54
N MET A 109 -29.36 48.48 17.43
CA MET A 109 -29.87 49.58 18.27
C MET A 109 -31.25 49.22 18.85
N PRO A 110 -31.33 48.20 19.72
CA PRO A 110 -32.61 47.68 20.24
C PRO A 110 -33.23 48.63 21.31
N GLU A 111 -32.43 49.49 21.92
CA GLU A 111 -32.83 50.33 23.01
C GLU A 111 -32.76 51.82 22.61
N PRO A 112 -33.61 52.66 23.21
CA PRO A 112 -33.56 54.13 23.01
C PRO A 112 -32.22 54.72 23.48
N ASP A 113 -31.82 55.84 22.84
CA ASP A 113 -30.61 56.53 23.23
C ASP A 113 -30.70 57.13 24.61
N THR A 114 -29.91 56.60 25.55
CA THR A 114 -29.91 57.07 26.97
C THR A 114 -29.28 58.44 27.16
N THR A 115 -28.61 58.99 26.13
CA THR A 115 -28.04 60.33 26.13
C THR A 115 -28.97 61.35 25.47
N SER A 116 -30.09 60.94 24.94
CA SER A 116 -31.13 61.78 24.33
C SER A 116 -31.72 62.76 25.33
N PRO A 117 -32.09 64.00 24.89
CA PRO A 117 -32.67 64.99 25.75
C PRO A 117 -33.88 64.52 26.53
N GLU A 118 -34.76 63.71 25.93
CA GLU A 118 -35.94 63.12 26.60
C GLU A 118 -35.55 62.16 27.72
N ALA A 119 -34.49 61.30 27.49
CA ALA A 119 -33.98 60.37 28.48
C ALA A 119 -33.33 61.12 29.66
N LEU A 120 -32.67 62.23 29.40
CA LEU A 120 -32.11 63.11 30.42
C LEU A 120 -33.22 63.85 31.17
N ALA A 121 -34.23 64.36 30.48
CA ALA A 121 -35.40 65.02 31.07
C ALA A 121 -36.17 64.08 32.06
N ALA A 122 -36.30 62.79 31.68
CA ALA A 122 -36.94 61.77 32.50
C ALA A 122 -36.25 61.55 33.87
N ARG A 123 -34.97 61.86 34.00
CA ARG A 123 -34.17 61.74 35.24
C ARG A 123 -34.22 63.02 36.12
N LEU A 124 -34.78 64.11 35.61
CA LEU A 124 -34.82 65.38 36.34
C LEU A 124 -36.16 65.57 37.07
N PRO A 125 -36.14 66.29 38.18
CA PRO A 125 -37.37 66.71 38.84
C PRO A 125 -38.16 67.65 37.92
N ALA A 126 -39.49 67.76 38.14
CA ALA A 126 -40.37 68.64 37.40
C ALA A 126 -39.88 70.11 37.49
N GLY A 127 -39.80 70.81 36.38
CA GLY A 127 -39.32 72.21 36.29
C GLY A 127 -38.90 72.62 34.90
N ALA A 128 -38.55 73.87 34.69
CA ALA A 128 -38.30 74.53 33.42
C ALA A 128 -37.14 73.80 32.63
N LEU A 129 -36.12 73.29 33.35
CA LEU A 129 -35.02 72.56 32.71
C LEU A 129 -35.48 71.25 32.09
N ARG A 130 -36.25 70.45 32.83
CA ARG A 130 -36.89 69.24 32.33
C ARG A 130 -37.77 69.51 31.12
N ASP A 131 -38.64 70.52 31.24
CA ASP A 131 -39.56 70.85 30.16
C ASP A 131 -38.85 71.35 28.94
N GLY A 132 -37.78 72.13 29.13
CA GLY A 132 -36.91 72.58 28.05
C GLY A 132 -36.17 71.45 27.33
N LEU A 133 -35.63 70.45 28.07
CA LEU A 133 -35.01 69.28 27.48
C LEU A 133 -36.04 68.39 26.78
N ALA A 134 -37.22 68.17 27.35
CA ALA A 134 -38.27 67.35 26.73
C ALA A 134 -38.83 67.95 25.45
N ALA A 135 -38.68 69.30 25.24
CA ALA A 135 -39.04 69.95 23.97
C ALA A 135 -38.04 69.82 22.83
N LEU A 136 -36.84 69.34 23.13
CA LEU A 136 -35.82 69.05 22.10
C LEU A 136 -36.12 67.76 21.36
N PRO A 137 -35.74 67.65 20.06
CA PRO A 137 -35.90 66.41 19.31
C PRO A 137 -35.16 65.26 19.96
N ALA A 138 -35.84 64.08 20.03
CA ALA A 138 -35.18 62.85 20.44
C ALA A 138 -34.09 62.44 19.48
N TYR A 139 -32.99 61.94 19.99
CA TYR A 139 -31.81 61.62 19.10
C TYR A 139 -32.10 60.44 18.17
N ASP A 140 -33.00 59.51 18.57
CA ASP A 140 -33.45 58.44 17.70
C ASP A 140 -34.31 58.99 16.53
N ASP A 141 -35.11 60.05 16.72
CA ASP A 141 -35.85 60.73 15.65
C ASP A 141 -34.93 61.47 14.66
N VAL A 142 -33.85 62.09 15.16
CA VAL A 142 -32.84 62.75 14.35
C VAL A 142 -32.14 61.73 13.45
N LEU A 143 -31.73 60.56 14.02
CA LEU A 143 -31.13 59.47 13.28
C LEU A 143 -32.11 58.89 12.24
N ALA A 144 -33.36 58.61 12.64
CA ALA A 144 -34.39 58.12 11.72
C ALA A 144 -34.61 59.07 10.54
N THR A 145 -34.50 60.38 10.78
CA THR A 145 -34.65 61.40 9.71
C THR A 145 -33.50 61.34 8.71
N ALA A 146 -32.26 61.20 9.14
CA ALA A 146 -31.12 60.98 8.27
C ALA A 146 -31.22 59.68 7.48
N MET A 147 -31.59 58.60 8.13
CA MET A 147 -31.78 57.27 7.50
C MET A 147 -32.90 57.27 6.45
N ARG A 148 -33.99 58.06 6.60
CA ARG A 148 -35.02 58.18 5.55
C ARG A 148 -34.49 58.79 4.28
N ARG A 149 -33.50 59.67 4.35
CA ARG A 149 -32.87 60.33 3.19
C ARG A 149 -31.84 59.48 2.52
N ALA A 150 -31.02 58.79 3.31
CA ALA A 150 -29.92 57.96 2.85
C ALA A 150 -30.37 56.55 2.45
N PRO A 151 -29.64 55.82 1.56
CA PRO A 151 -29.96 54.43 1.19
C PRO A 151 -29.47 53.45 2.24
N THR A 152 -30.15 53.41 3.43
CA THR A 152 -29.70 52.65 4.59
C THR A 152 -30.33 51.27 4.69
N VAL A 153 -29.53 50.28 5.11
CA VAL A 153 -29.91 48.89 5.47
C VAL A 153 -29.48 48.60 6.90
N LEU A 154 -30.39 48.12 7.71
CA LEU A 154 -30.13 47.70 9.10
C LEU A 154 -29.81 46.22 9.19
N GLY A 155 -28.87 45.88 10.08
CA GLY A 155 -28.62 44.50 10.48
C GLY A 155 -29.68 43.99 11.50
N ALA A 156 -29.91 42.69 11.45
CA ALA A 156 -30.66 41.94 12.48
C ALA A 156 -29.92 40.67 12.84
N ALA A 157 -29.84 40.34 14.13
CA ALA A 157 -29.17 39.13 14.60
C ALA A 157 -30.21 38.08 15.02
N GLY A 158 -30.17 36.89 14.41
CA GLY A 158 -31.02 35.75 14.76
C GLY A 158 -30.53 35.03 16.02
N PHE A 159 -31.46 34.63 16.88
CA PHE A 159 -31.15 33.88 18.10
C PHE A 159 -31.85 32.52 18.10
N ALA A 160 -31.10 31.50 18.56
CA ALA A 160 -31.60 30.13 18.67
C ALA A 160 -32.65 29.98 19.80
N HIS A 161 -32.63 30.87 20.77
CA HIS A 161 -33.58 30.92 21.90
C HIS A 161 -34.07 32.36 22.05
N PRO A 162 -35.32 32.55 22.55
CA PRO A 162 -35.84 33.87 22.89
C PRO A 162 -34.95 34.55 23.94
N GLU A 163 -34.54 35.77 23.65
CA GLU A 163 -33.76 36.62 24.55
C GLU A 163 -34.49 37.95 24.80
N PRO A 164 -34.22 38.63 25.91
CA PRO A 164 -34.81 39.98 26.14
C PRO A 164 -34.51 40.93 24.98
N GLY A 165 -35.51 41.60 24.47
CA GLY A 165 -35.39 42.54 23.36
C GLY A 165 -35.40 41.87 21.96
N THR A 166 -35.66 40.56 21.87
CA THR A 166 -35.86 39.85 20.59
C THR A 166 -37.33 39.85 20.18
N SER A 167 -37.58 39.73 18.87
CA SER A 167 -38.92 39.69 18.28
C SER A 167 -38.92 38.72 17.07
N ASP A 168 -40.08 38.12 16.79
CA ASP A 168 -40.39 37.37 15.59
C ASP A 168 -40.89 38.26 14.45
N ALA A 169 -41.24 39.52 14.74
CA ALA A 169 -41.72 40.51 13.79
C ALA A 169 -40.59 41.42 13.30
N LEU A 170 -40.04 41.09 12.14
CA LEU A 170 -39.08 41.93 11.43
C LEU A 170 -39.74 42.61 10.23
N ARG A 171 -39.40 43.88 10.01
CA ARG A 171 -39.78 44.55 8.78
C ARG A 171 -38.81 44.11 7.65
N VAL A 172 -39.32 43.35 6.68
CA VAL A 172 -38.55 42.86 5.54
C VAL A 172 -39.17 43.36 4.23
N TRP A 173 -38.34 43.45 3.23
CA TRP A 173 -38.75 43.77 1.86
C TRP A 173 -39.19 42.48 1.13
N PRO A 174 -39.98 42.57 0.03
CA PRO A 174 -40.57 41.42 -0.63
C PRO A 174 -39.50 40.39 -1.03
N VAL A 175 -39.75 39.13 -0.62
CA VAL A 175 -39.01 37.94 -1.06
C VAL A 175 -39.97 37.10 -1.88
N HIS A 176 -39.69 36.91 -3.16
CA HIS A 176 -40.49 36.10 -4.04
C HIS A 176 -39.88 34.71 -4.16
N VAL A 177 -40.69 33.68 -3.98
CA VAL A 177 -40.25 32.27 -4.16
C VAL A 177 -40.83 31.73 -5.45
N ASN A 178 -39.96 31.32 -6.36
CA ASN A 178 -40.29 30.77 -7.68
C ASN A 178 -39.89 29.29 -7.75
N GLY A 179 -40.54 28.49 -8.66
CA GLY A 179 -40.19 27.10 -8.93
C GLY A 179 -41.27 26.08 -8.58
N MET A 180 -40.98 24.79 -8.75
CA MET A 180 -41.96 23.70 -8.56
C MET A 180 -42.48 23.54 -7.12
N SER A 181 -41.71 24.00 -6.14
CA SER A 181 -42.09 24.01 -4.71
C SER A 181 -42.11 25.44 -4.17
N ALA A 182 -42.84 26.29 -4.88
CA ALA A 182 -42.89 27.72 -4.60
C ALA A 182 -43.64 28.10 -3.28
N ALA A 183 -44.01 27.13 -2.46
CA ALA A 183 -44.57 27.41 -1.16
C ALA A 183 -43.47 27.94 -0.22
N PRO A 184 -43.58 29.18 0.33
CA PRO A 184 -42.60 29.75 1.26
C PRO A 184 -42.29 28.81 2.44
N LEU A 185 -43.28 28.08 2.92
CA LEU A 185 -43.13 27.12 3.99
C LEU A 185 -42.08 26.00 3.66
N HIS A 186 -42.04 25.54 2.42
CA HIS A 186 -41.05 24.53 2.00
C HIS A 186 -39.61 25.10 1.98
N VAL A 187 -39.45 26.33 1.56
CA VAL A 187 -38.12 27.01 1.65
C VAL A 187 -37.70 27.19 3.10
N MET A 188 -38.63 27.59 3.97
CA MET A 188 -38.39 27.80 5.41
C MET A 188 -37.90 26.54 6.12
N THR A 189 -38.28 25.35 5.67
CA THR A 189 -37.83 24.08 6.30
C THR A 189 -36.35 23.76 5.96
N ASN A 190 -35.82 24.33 4.90
CA ASN A 190 -34.46 24.05 4.42
C ASN A 190 -33.44 25.11 4.84
N VAL A 191 -33.87 26.39 4.94
CA VAL A 191 -32.97 27.50 5.28
C VAL A 191 -32.67 27.57 6.78
N MET A 192 -31.65 28.33 7.15
CA MET A 192 -31.30 28.61 8.54
C MET A 192 -32.48 29.32 9.27
N ARG A 193 -32.95 28.76 10.36
CA ARG A 193 -34.12 29.26 11.09
C ARG A 193 -33.75 29.77 12.46
N PHE A 194 -34.37 30.91 12.81
CA PHE A 194 -34.31 31.51 14.13
C PHE A 194 -35.75 31.71 14.65
N PRO A 195 -36.07 31.30 15.88
CA PRO A 195 -37.37 31.61 16.47
C PRO A 195 -37.62 33.10 16.58
N GLN A 196 -36.57 33.87 16.92
CA GLN A 196 -36.61 35.31 17.08
C GLN A 196 -35.31 35.97 16.63
N ALA A 197 -35.35 37.28 16.40
CA ALA A 197 -34.17 38.08 16.10
C ALA A 197 -34.17 39.39 16.91
N MET A 198 -32.95 39.85 17.20
CA MET A 198 -32.74 41.18 17.74
C MET A 198 -32.59 42.16 16.58
N SER A 199 -33.28 43.27 16.61
CA SER A 199 -33.20 44.30 15.61
C SER A 199 -33.17 45.66 16.26
N SER A 200 -32.98 46.73 15.45
CA SER A 200 -33.06 48.11 15.94
C SER A 200 -34.49 48.52 16.29
N LEU A 201 -34.64 49.65 16.94
CA LEU A 201 -35.95 50.21 17.33
C LEU A 201 -36.93 50.26 16.13
N PRO A 202 -38.24 50.06 16.33
CA PRO A 202 -39.23 50.07 15.28
C PRO A 202 -39.22 51.39 14.47
N LEU A 203 -38.92 52.51 15.12
CA LEU A 203 -38.76 53.83 14.48
C LEU A 203 -37.61 53.82 13.43
N LEU A 204 -36.46 53.21 13.79
CA LEU A 204 -35.31 53.11 12.91
C LEU A 204 -35.56 52.09 11.78
N GLN A 205 -36.22 50.97 12.10
CA GLN A 205 -36.63 49.99 11.07
C GLN A 205 -37.59 50.62 10.05
N ALA A 206 -38.52 51.50 10.52
CA ALA A 206 -39.43 52.23 9.63
C ALA A 206 -38.73 53.24 8.73
N ALA A 207 -37.61 53.81 9.18
CA ALA A 207 -36.80 54.80 8.45
C ALA A 207 -35.87 54.16 7.44
N ALA A 208 -35.36 52.98 7.71
CA ALA A 208 -34.42 52.25 6.81
C ALA A 208 -35.09 51.84 5.49
N LYS A 209 -34.28 51.69 4.43
CA LYS A 209 -34.67 51.17 3.11
C LYS A 209 -34.56 49.67 2.97
N GLY A 210 -33.98 49.00 3.98
CA GLY A 210 -33.76 47.57 4.00
C GLY A 210 -33.39 47.06 5.37
N GLN A 211 -33.62 45.74 5.63
CA GLN A 211 -33.14 45.04 6.80
C GLN A 211 -32.73 43.61 6.41
N GLY A 212 -31.58 43.14 6.91
CA GLY A 212 -31.04 41.82 6.60
C GLY A 212 -30.35 41.14 7.79
N LEU A 213 -30.27 39.81 7.74
CA LEU A 213 -29.61 38.99 8.76
C LEU A 213 -28.11 39.14 8.72
N LEU A 214 -27.52 39.42 9.89
CA LEU A 214 -26.05 39.42 10.13
C LEU A 214 -25.55 38.03 10.50
N SER A 215 -26.43 37.12 10.90
CA SER A 215 -26.08 35.81 11.41
C SER A 215 -25.48 34.92 10.31
N VAL A 216 -24.32 34.34 10.59
CA VAL A 216 -23.62 33.39 9.71
C VAL A 216 -23.48 32.04 10.39
N ASN A 217 -23.35 30.99 9.62
CA ASN A 217 -23.15 29.64 10.14
C ASN A 217 -21.70 29.43 10.58
N LEU A 218 -21.52 29.08 11.87
CA LEU A 218 -20.23 28.75 12.45
C LEU A 218 -20.06 27.24 12.54
N GLU A 219 -19.27 26.68 11.63
CA GLU A 219 -18.90 25.28 11.69
C GLU A 219 -17.66 25.10 12.57
N LYS A 220 -17.86 24.66 13.82
CA LYS A 220 -16.79 24.58 14.84
C LYS A 220 -16.03 25.89 15.04
N GLY A 221 -16.76 27.03 15.06
CA GLY A 221 -16.18 28.35 15.26
C GLY A 221 -15.55 28.99 14.01
N ILE A 222 -15.62 28.34 12.85
CA ILE A 222 -15.07 28.85 11.60
C ILE A 222 -16.18 29.16 10.62
N VAL A 223 -16.12 30.34 10.00
CA VAL A 223 -17.00 30.75 8.90
C VAL A 223 -16.50 30.14 7.60
N ARG A 224 -17.26 29.20 7.05
CA ARG A 224 -17.03 28.58 5.73
C ARG A 224 -18.17 28.85 4.77
N ARG A 225 -19.38 28.85 5.32
CA ARG A 225 -20.61 29.10 4.57
C ARG A 225 -21.38 30.24 5.22
N ALA A 226 -22.10 30.99 4.40
CA ALA A 226 -22.99 32.04 4.87
C ALA A 226 -24.35 31.92 4.18
N PRO A 227 -25.47 32.06 4.91
CA PRO A 227 -26.79 32.04 4.31
C PRO A 227 -27.00 33.29 3.45
N LEU A 228 -27.68 33.15 2.31
CA LEU A 228 -28.16 34.27 1.52
C LEU A 228 -29.61 34.65 1.93
N VAL A 229 -30.30 33.71 2.51
CA VAL A 229 -31.65 33.86 3.07
C VAL A 229 -31.76 32.99 4.30
N GLY A 230 -32.46 33.48 5.30
CA GLY A 230 -32.85 32.74 6.50
C GLY A 230 -34.33 32.92 6.80
N ALA A 231 -34.80 32.34 7.90
CA ALA A 231 -36.17 32.55 8.40
C ALA A 231 -36.12 33.00 9.85
N VAL A 232 -36.93 34.00 10.18
CA VAL A 232 -37.19 34.43 11.54
C VAL A 232 -38.69 34.26 11.82
N GLY A 233 -39.01 33.39 12.78
CA GLY A 233 -40.40 32.97 12.97
C GLY A 233 -40.94 32.32 11.68
N GLU A 234 -41.94 32.93 11.08
CA GLU A 234 -42.58 32.49 9.82
C GLU A 234 -42.22 33.41 8.64
N THR A 235 -41.20 34.26 8.77
CA THR A 235 -40.82 35.25 7.76
C THR A 235 -39.47 34.91 7.14
N LEU A 236 -39.41 34.85 5.81
CA LEU A 236 -38.15 34.77 5.09
C LEU A 236 -37.42 36.12 5.13
N VAL A 237 -36.17 36.11 5.52
CA VAL A 237 -35.34 37.31 5.70
C VAL A 237 -34.07 37.18 4.88
N PRO A 238 -33.75 38.15 3.99
CA PRO A 238 -32.51 38.12 3.26
C PRO A 238 -31.29 38.28 4.18
N ALA A 239 -30.14 37.76 3.79
CA ALA A 239 -28.89 38.10 4.44
C ALA A 239 -28.62 39.60 4.27
N PHE A 240 -27.87 40.19 5.19
CA PHE A 240 -27.47 41.61 5.13
C PHE A 240 -26.74 41.98 3.84
N SER A 241 -25.85 41.14 3.35
CA SER A 241 -25.18 41.31 2.07
C SER A 241 -26.13 41.30 0.87
N MET A 242 -27.16 40.47 0.87
CA MET A 242 -28.16 40.40 -0.20
C MET A 242 -29.07 41.62 -0.21
N GLU A 243 -29.43 42.11 0.97
CA GLU A 243 -30.27 43.30 1.10
C GLU A 243 -29.50 44.57 0.68
N LEU A 244 -28.21 44.66 1.00
CA LEU A 244 -27.32 45.71 0.48
C LEU A 244 -27.25 45.70 -1.05
N LEU A 245 -27.10 44.49 -1.65
CA LEU A 245 -27.11 44.34 -3.10
C LEU A 245 -28.46 44.71 -3.73
N ARG A 246 -29.59 44.31 -3.05
CA ARG A 246 -30.91 44.71 -3.53
C ARG A 246 -31.06 46.24 -3.63
N LEU A 247 -30.60 46.90 -2.59
CA LEU A 247 -30.68 48.37 -2.56
C LEU A 247 -29.73 49.00 -3.58
N ALA A 248 -28.51 48.52 -3.65
CA ALA A 248 -27.47 49.04 -4.59
C ALA A 248 -27.84 48.84 -6.07
N THR A 249 -28.56 47.77 -6.39
CA THR A 249 -29.01 47.51 -7.78
C THR A 249 -30.36 48.14 -8.10
N GLY A 250 -31.06 48.70 -7.11
CA GLY A 250 -32.42 49.26 -7.27
C GLY A 250 -33.49 48.16 -7.44
N ALA A 251 -33.19 46.91 -7.15
CA ALA A 251 -34.15 45.80 -7.28
C ALA A 251 -35.27 45.93 -6.27
N LYS A 252 -36.52 45.61 -6.67
CA LYS A 252 -37.73 45.75 -5.86
C LYS A 252 -37.90 44.62 -4.87
N ALA A 253 -37.37 43.42 -5.20
CA ALA A 253 -37.51 42.20 -4.43
C ALA A 253 -36.28 41.30 -4.55
N LEU A 254 -36.12 40.40 -3.60
CA LEU A 254 -35.24 39.27 -3.70
C LEU A 254 -36.01 38.09 -4.33
N GLU A 255 -35.41 37.38 -5.27
CA GLU A 255 -36.03 36.21 -5.91
C GLU A 255 -35.29 34.94 -5.49
N ILE A 256 -36.05 33.96 -4.98
CA ILE A 256 -35.55 32.64 -4.60
C ILE A 256 -36.06 31.61 -5.58
N GLU A 257 -35.21 30.87 -6.23
CA GLU A 257 -35.57 29.71 -7.03
C GLU A 257 -35.44 28.45 -6.16
N ALA A 258 -36.53 27.73 -5.95
CA ALA A 258 -36.54 26.54 -5.10
C ALA A 258 -37.12 25.33 -5.83
N GLY A 259 -36.50 24.16 -5.60
CA GLY A 259 -36.96 22.85 -6.04
C GLY A 259 -37.41 21.96 -4.89
N SER A 260 -37.68 20.70 -5.20
CA SER A 260 -38.06 19.70 -4.18
C SER A 260 -36.92 19.36 -3.19
N ASP A 261 -35.68 19.65 -3.55
CA ASP A 261 -34.46 19.38 -2.81
C ASP A 261 -33.94 20.62 -2.04
N GLY A 262 -34.60 21.76 -2.15
CA GLY A 262 -34.26 22.99 -1.44
C GLY A 262 -34.05 24.21 -2.34
N VAL A 263 -33.26 25.18 -1.89
CA VAL A 263 -32.98 26.42 -2.63
C VAL A 263 -31.87 26.16 -3.65
N HIS A 264 -32.11 26.61 -4.90
CA HIS A 264 -31.15 26.46 -5.99
C HIS A 264 -30.36 27.73 -6.28
N SER A 265 -31.03 28.88 -6.21
CA SER A 265 -30.39 30.18 -6.37
C SER A 265 -31.16 31.28 -5.68
N VAL A 266 -30.44 32.34 -5.33
CA VAL A 266 -31.00 33.61 -4.87
C VAL A 266 -30.58 34.68 -5.84
N SER A 267 -31.53 35.47 -6.33
CA SER A 267 -31.29 36.49 -7.36
C SER A 267 -31.71 37.90 -6.89
N VAL A 268 -30.95 38.87 -7.31
CA VAL A 268 -31.20 40.30 -7.07
C VAL A 268 -30.96 41.04 -8.38
N GLY A 269 -31.99 41.57 -9.03
CA GLY A 269 -31.88 42.12 -10.38
C GLY A 269 -31.31 41.06 -11.32
N ASP A 270 -30.27 41.41 -12.07
CA ASP A 270 -29.57 40.51 -13.01
C ASP A 270 -28.55 39.55 -12.33
N LEU A 271 -28.23 39.81 -11.07
CA LEU A 271 -27.28 38.96 -10.32
C LEU A 271 -27.97 37.73 -9.81
N ARG A 272 -27.59 36.55 -10.33
CA ARG A 272 -28.02 35.24 -9.88
C ARG A 272 -26.91 34.50 -9.17
N VAL A 273 -27.10 34.23 -7.88
CA VAL A 273 -26.15 33.52 -7.02
C VAL A 273 -26.62 32.10 -6.79
N PRO A 274 -25.93 31.07 -7.30
CA PRO A 274 -26.26 29.67 -7.03
C PRO A 274 -25.96 29.33 -5.57
N THR A 275 -26.89 28.60 -4.92
CA THR A 275 -26.80 28.25 -3.51
C THR A 275 -26.66 26.74 -3.29
N LEU A 276 -26.34 26.37 -2.07
CA LEU A 276 -26.62 25.04 -1.52
C LEU A 276 -28.12 24.88 -1.25
N PRO A 277 -28.65 23.66 -1.06
CA PRO A 277 -30.07 23.43 -0.78
C PRO A 277 -30.61 24.16 0.45
N ASP A 278 -29.74 24.51 1.39
CA ASP A 278 -30.05 25.28 2.61
C ASP A 278 -30.03 26.81 2.39
N GLY A 279 -29.91 27.27 1.14
CA GLY A 279 -29.84 28.69 0.79
C GLY A 279 -28.53 29.38 1.16
N ALA A 280 -27.51 28.61 1.57
CA ALA A 280 -26.19 29.13 1.89
C ALA A 280 -25.23 29.04 0.68
N VAL A 281 -24.15 29.80 0.76
CA VAL A 281 -23.03 29.74 -0.20
C VAL A 281 -21.73 29.45 0.52
N TRP A 282 -20.79 28.81 -0.17
CA TRP A 282 -19.40 28.77 0.27
C TRP A 282 -18.79 30.14 0.09
N VAL A 283 -18.25 30.71 1.18
CA VAL A 283 -17.58 32.02 1.10
C VAL A 283 -16.20 31.86 0.47
N ASN A 284 -15.96 32.61 -0.60
CA ASN A 284 -14.66 32.61 -1.29
C ASN A 284 -13.81 33.75 -0.75
N PHE A 285 -12.97 33.48 0.24
CA PHE A 285 -12.18 34.47 0.92
C PHE A 285 -10.97 34.92 0.09
N SER A 286 -10.77 36.22 0.00
CA SER A 286 -9.51 36.84 -0.47
C SER A 286 -8.51 36.95 0.68
N ALA A 287 -7.26 37.29 0.36
CA ALA A 287 -6.29 37.73 1.36
C ALA A 287 -6.80 38.95 2.14
N PRO A 288 -6.40 39.16 3.39
CA PRO A 288 -6.73 40.35 4.14
C PRO A 288 -6.32 41.62 3.37
N ALA A 289 -7.23 42.57 3.30
CA ALA A 289 -7.04 43.80 2.51
C ALA A 289 -7.35 45.00 3.40
N MET A 290 -6.31 45.72 3.82
CA MET A 290 -6.44 46.92 4.67
C MET A 290 -7.13 48.08 3.99
N ASP A 291 -7.04 48.18 2.66
CA ASP A 291 -7.72 49.18 1.82
C ASP A 291 -9.24 49.05 1.81
N ARG A 292 -9.79 47.94 2.31
CA ARG A 292 -11.24 47.74 2.53
C ARG A 292 -11.76 48.59 3.70
N TYR A 293 -10.88 48.99 4.62
CA TYR A 293 -11.24 49.67 5.84
C TYR A 293 -10.83 51.17 5.78
N ILE A 294 -11.78 52.01 6.16
CA ILE A 294 -11.55 53.45 6.36
C ILE A 294 -11.95 53.75 7.79
N SER A 295 -11.10 54.45 8.55
CA SER A 295 -11.44 54.88 9.90
C SER A 295 -12.61 55.86 9.88
N ALA A 296 -13.59 55.68 10.76
CA ALA A 296 -14.66 56.65 10.96
C ALA A 296 -14.12 58.02 11.37
N LEU A 297 -12.96 58.05 12.06
CA LEU A 297 -12.25 59.29 12.39
C LEU A 297 -11.85 60.06 11.13
N ASP A 298 -11.28 59.41 10.12
CA ASP A 298 -10.81 60.09 8.90
C ASP A 298 -11.98 60.65 8.10
N LEU A 299 -13.10 59.93 8.02
CA LEU A 299 -14.30 60.42 7.37
C LEU A 299 -14.88 61.62 8.16
N MET A 300 -14.97 61.54 9.48
CA MET A 300 -15.53 62.56 10.34
C MET A 300 -14.68 63.85 10.38
N GLN A 301 -13.39 63.77 10.05
CA GLN A 301 -12.44 64.87 9.99
C GLN A 301 -12.14 65.36 8.57
N ASP A 302 -12.93 64.97 7.57
CA ASP A 302 -12.80 65.33 6.16
C ASP A 302 -11.39 65.04 5.59
N ARG A 303 -10.76 63.91 6.00
CA ARG A 303 -9.42 63.51 5.54
C ARG A 303 -9.46 62.59 4.33
N LEU A 304 -10.65 62.27 3.84
CA LEU A 304 -10.83 61.36 2.70
C LEU A 304 -10.94 62.15 1.40
N ASP A 305 -10.58 61.44 0.30
CA ASP A 305 -10.98 61.91 -1.02
C ASP A 305 -12.52 62.06 -1.09
N PRO A 306 -13.07 63.15 -1.56
CA PRO A 306 -14.52 63.36 -1.68
C PRO A 306 -15.25 62.27 -2.51
N ALA A 307 -14.52 61.53 -3.36
CA ALA A 307 -15.08 60.46 -4.17
C ALA A 307 -14.76 59.06 -3.64
N ALA A 308 -14.15 58.91 -2.45
CA ALA A 308 -13.70 57.62 -1.93
C ALA A 308 -14.82 56.58 -1.75
N LEU A 309 -16.04 57.08 -1.47
CA LEU A 309 -17.24 56.24 -1.24
C LEU A 309 -18.23 56.28 -2.40
N GLN A 310 -17.94 57.04 -3.45
CA GLN A 310 -18.83 57.18 -4.60
C GLN A 310 -19.03 55.85 -5.30
N ASP A 311 -20.31 55.53 -5.62
CA ASP A 311 -20.72 54.32 -6.32
C ASP A 311 -20.26 53.02 -5.62
N LYS A 312 -19.99 53.04 -4.29
CA LYS A 312 -19.64 51.90 -3.47
C LYS A 312 -20.78 51.51 -2.53
N ILE A 313 -20.77 50.25 -2.10
CA ILE A 313 -21.54 49.77 -0.96
C ILE A 313 -20.70 50.04 0.28
N VAL A 314 -21.22 50.84 1.19
CA VAL A 314 -20.52 51.24 2.42
C VAL A 314 -21.13 50.50 3.59
N ILE A 315 -20.30 49.87 4.43
CA ILE A 315 -20.75 49.15 5.64
C ILE A 315 -20.12 49.85 6.85
N VAL A 316 -20.94 50.36 7.75
CA VAL A 316 -20.49 50.88 9.03
C VAL A 316 -20.48 49.77 10.06
N ALA A 317 -19.34 49.55 10.69
CA ALA A 317 -19.18 48.46 11.67
C ALA A 317 -18.22 48.84 12.81
N MET A 318 -18.43 48.25 13.95
CA MET A 318 -17.50 48.34 15.09
C MET A 318 -16.32 47.37 14.87
N THR A 319 -15.12 47.94 14.91
CA THR A 319 -13.86 47.15 14.76
C THR A 319 -12.91 47.33 15.94
N GLY A 320 -13.26 48.21 16.90
CA GLY A 320 -12.47 48.45 18.11
C GLY A 320 -12.38 47.21 19.01
N LEU A 321 -11.28 47.11 19.75
CA LEU A 321 -11.03 45.97 20.65
C LEU A 321 -12.13 45.82 21.70
N GLY A 322 -12.66 44.61 21.85
CA GLY A 322 -13.75 44.32 22.80
C GLY A 322 -15.15 44.71 22.33
N LEU A 323 -15.31 45.36 21.20
CA LEU A 323 -16.59 45.74 20.61
C LEU A 323 -16.93 44.96 19.34
N ALA A 324 -15.95 44.54 18.59
CA ALA A 324 -16.16 43.80 17.36
C ALA A 324 -16.49 42.32 17.61
N ASP A 325 -17.42 41.80 16.82
CA ASP A 325 -17.70 40.37 16.72
C ASP A 325 -16.64 39.71 15.80
N TYR A 326 -15.49 39.33 16.36
CA TYR A 326 -14.43 38.67 15.61
C TYR A 326 -14.74 37.23 15.36
N LYS A 327 -14.48 36.77 14.13
CA LYS A 327 -14.67 35.38 13.68
C LYS A 327 -13.44 34.88 12.96
N THR A 328 -13.20 33.57 13.03
CA THR A 328 -12.17 32.91 12.22
C THR A 328 -12.79 32.49 10.90
N ASN A 329 -12.14 32.80 9.79
CA ASN A 329 -12.55 32.36 8.46
C ASN A 329 -11.86 31.04 8.05
N ALA A 330 -12.23 30.50 6.89
CA ALA A 330 -11.67 29.25 6.36
C ALA A 330 -10.17 29.32 6.03
N ARG A 331 -9.59 30.51 5.94
CA ARG A 331 -8.15 30.72 5.75
C ARG A 331 -7.37 30.71 7.07
N GLY A 332 -8.09 30.71 8.21
CA GLY A 332 -7.52 30.89 9.54
C GLY A 332 -7.30 32.34 9.95
N ASP A 333 -7.73 33.31 9.13
CA ASP A 333 -7.62 34.73 9.50
C ASP A 333 -8.69 35.06 10.55
N PHE A 334 -8.28 35.82 11.58
CA PHE A 334 -9.16 36.36 12.59
C PHE A 334 -9.60 37.76 12.18
N MET A 335 -10.88 37.92 11.83
CA MET A 335 -11.41 39.12 11.20
C MET A 335 -12.73 39.56 11.84
N PRO A 336 -13.12 40.87 11.78
CA PRO A 336 -14.43 41.30 12.15
C PRO A 336 -15.53 40.61 11.32
N GLY A 337 -16.68 40.27 11.94
CA GLY A 337 -17.79 39.59 11.28
C GLY A 337 -18.30 40.30 10.01
N VAL A 338 -18.28 41.61 10.00
CA VAL A 338 -18.64 42.46 8.86
C VAL A 338 -17.84 42.13 7.59
N ASP A 339 -16.58 41.72 7.74
CA ASP A 339 -15.72 41.36 6.61
C ASP A 339 -16.27 40.16 5.82
N THR A 340 -17.01 39.25 6.47
CA THR A 340 -17.70 38.14 5.79
C THR A 340 -18.70 38.69 4.76
N HIS A 341 -19.53 39.65 5.14
CA HIS A 341 -20.52 40.26 4.26
C HIS A 341 -19.84 41.04 3.13
N ALA A 342 -18.78 41.79 3.45
CA ALA A 342 -18.00 42.52 2.44
C ALA A 342 -17.36 41.59 1.40
N GLN A 343 -16.74 40.51 1.85
CA GLN A 343 -16.11 39.52 0.95
C GLN A 343 -17.12 38.73 0.13
N MET A 344 -18.31 38.43 0.67
CA MET A 344 -19.42 37.86 -0.10
C MET A 344 -19.82 38.78 -1.26
N ILE A 345 -20.08 40.06 -0.98
CA ILE A 345 -20.46 41.03 -1.99
C ILE A 345 -19.36 41.13 -3.05
N GLU A 346 -18.09 41.31 -2.66
CA GLU A 346 -16.96 41.35 -3.59
C GLU A 346 -16.88 40.09 -4.45
N SER A 347 -17.06 38.86 -3.85
CA SER A 347 -17.02 37.61 -4.62
C SER A 347 -18.14 37.51 -5.65
N PHE A 348 -19.27 38.12 -5.39
CA PHE A 348 -20.41 38.17 -6.30
C PHE A 348 -20.13 39.12 -7.49
N PHE A 349 -19.56 40.26 -7.22
CA PHE A 349 -19.13 41.20 -8.27
C PHE A 349 -18.00 40.62 -9.15
N ASP A 350 -17.06 39.88 -8.54
CA ASP A 350 -15.97 39.23 -9.27
C ASP A 350 -16.45 37.97 -10.01
N GLY A 351 -17.72 37.51 -9.86
CA GLY A 351 -18.25 36.29 -10.42
C GLY A 351 -17.58 35.01 -9.87
N ALA A 352 -16.92 35.14 -8.73
CA ALA A 352 -16.07 34.10 -8.15
C ALA A 352 -16.86 33.20 -7.19
N PHE A 353 -17.89 32.54 -7.72
CA PHE A 353 -18.76 31.64 -6.96
C PHE A 353 -18.13 30.28 -6.71
N LEU A 354 -18.16 29.81 -5.47
CA LEU A 354 -17.86 28.43 -5.13
C LEU A 354 -19.12 27.60 -5.11
N ARG A 355 -19.12 26.48 -5.81
CA ARG A 355 -20.28 25.64 -6.05
C ARG A 355 -20.00 24.18 -5.70
N ARG A 356 -21.04 23.53 -5.20
CA ARG A 356 -21.07 22.07 -5.07
C ARG A 356 -22.42 21.56 -5.58
N PRO A 357 -22.58 21.41 -6.91
CA PRO A 357 -23.81 20.92 -7.50
C PRO A 357 -24.19 19.52 -6.99
N GLY A 358 -25.46 19.15 -7.00
CA GLY A 358 -25.96 17.85 -6.55
C GLY A 358 -25.27 16.65 -7.24
N TRP A 359 -24.92 16.78 -8.52
CA TRP A 359 -24.22 15.74 -9.28
C TRP A 359 -22.75 15.53 -8.82
N MET A 360 -22.16 16.46 -8.06
CA MET A 360 -20.77 16.34 -7.60
C MET A 360 -20.55 15.08 -6.76
N ARG A 361 -21.52 14.74 -5.91
CA ARG A 361 -21.47 13.49 -5.13
C ARG A 361 -21.43 12.25 -6.02
N ALA A 362 -22.24 12.24 -7.08
CA ALA A 362 -22.21 11.13 -8.05
C ALA A 362 -20.85 11.05 -8.77
N ALA A 363 -20.24 12.19 -9.11
CA ALA A 363 -18.92 12.24 -9.72
C ALA A 363 -17.83 11.69 -8.78
N GLU A 364 -17.90 12.03 -7.48
CA GLU A 364 -16.99 11.53 -6.45
C GLU A 364 -17.11 10.01 -6.28
N VAL A 365 -18.34 9.49 -6.18
CA VAL A 365 -18.60 8.05 -6.09
C VAL A 365 -18.15 7.31 -7.34
N ALA A 366 -18.41 7.87 -8.52
CA ALA A 366 -17.96 7.30 -9.80
C ALA A 366 -16.43 7.26 -9.90
N SER A 367 -15.77 8.37 -9.58
CA SER A 367 -14.30 8.46 -9.55
C SER A 367 -13.71 7.45 -8.57
N PHE A 368 -14.22 7.39 -7.35
CA PHE A 368 -13.83 6.40 -6.35
C PHE A 368 -14.01 4.97 -6.87
N GLY A 369 -15.17 4.65 -7.47
CA GLY A 369 -15.45 3.33 -8.02
C GLY A 369 -14.49 2.94 -9.15
N ILE A 370 -14.27 3.83 -10.11
CA ILE A 370 -13.38 3.60 -11.24
C ILE A 370 -11.95 3.33 -10.76
N PHE A 371 -11.41 4.20 -9.91
CA PHE A 371 -10.04 4.05 -9.43
C PHE A 371 -9.88 2.90 -8.43
N SER A 372 -10.88 2.59 -7.62
CA SER A 372 -10.88 1.39 -6.78
C SER A 372 -10.85 0.11 -7.62
N LEU A 373 -11.68 0.02 -8.67
CA LEU A 373 -11.66 -1.12 -9.60
C LEU A 373 -10.32 -1.24 -10.31
N LEU A 374 -9.75 -0.11 -10.75
CA LEU A 374 -8.42 -0.07 -11.36
C LEU A 374 -7.34 -0.61 -10.41
N LEU A 375 -7.35 -0.17 -9.14
CA LEU A 375 -6.42 -0.66 -8.10
C LEU A 375 -6.60 -2.16 -7.85
N VAL A 376 -7.85 -2.63 -7.68
CA VAL A 376 -8.16 -4.06 -7.44
C VAL A 376 -7.73 -4.93 -8.61
N TRP A 377 -7.85 -4.43 -9.83
CA TRP A 377 -7.43 -5.16 -11.02
C TRP A 377 -5.91 -5.15 -11.20
N LEU A 378 -5.26 -4.00 -11.03
CA LEU A 378 -3.87 -3.77 -11.41
C LEU A 378 -2.89 -4.20 -10.32
N MET A 379 -3.13 -3.83 -9.04
CA MET A 379 -2.16 -4.01 -7.96
C MET A 379 -1.73 -5.46 -7.72
N PRO A 380 -2.65 -6.47 -7.68
CA PRO A 380 -2.25 -7.85 -7.40
C PRO A 380 -1.39 -8.52 -8.49
N GLY A 381 -1.33 -7.93 -9.69
CA GLY A 381 -0.49 -8.42 -10.79
C GLY A 381 0.90 -7.78 -10.84
N LEU A 382 1.16 -6.78 -10.00
CA LEU A 382 2.39 -6.00 -10.02
C LEU A 382 3.28 -6.30 -8.81
N ARG A 383 4.57 -6.03 -8.95
CA ARG A 383 5.51 -6.06 -7.82
C ARG A 383 5.21 -4.90 -6.88
N LEU A 384 5.38 -5.11 -5.57
CA LEU A 384 5.12 -4.09 -4.54
C LEU A 384 5.81 -2.74 -4.83
N ARG A 385 7.03 -2.77 -5.36
CA ARG A 385 7.81 -1.57 -5.76
C ARG A 385 7.14 -0.74 -6.87
N VAL A 386 6.20 -1.31 -7.62
CA VAL A 386 5.45 -0.65 -8.70
C VAL A 386 4.04 -0.28 -8.25
N SER A 387 3.41 -1.12 -7.44
CA SER A 387 2.04 -0.91 -6.95
C SER A 387 1.92 0.34 -6.08
N VAL A 388 2.87 0.57 -5.17
CA VAL A 388 2.85 1.73 -4.26
C VAL A 388 2.96 3.06 -5.03
N PRO A 389 3.92 3.27 -5.95
CA PRO A 389 3.97 4.48 -6.77
C PRO A 389 2.70 4.72 -7.59
N ILE A 390 2.10 3.69 -8.17
CA ILE A 390 0.84 3.83 -8.93
C ILE A 390 -0.27 4.35 -8.04
N GLY A 391 -0.45 3.78 -6.85
CA GLY A 391 -1.42 4.29 -5.88
C GLY A 391 -1.17 5.76 -5.51
N ALA A 392 0.08 6.13 -5.28
CA ALA A 392 0.47 7.52 -5.00
C ALA A 392 0.18 8.46 -6.18
N VAL A 393 0.46 8.05 -7.41
CA VAL A 393 0.16 8.86 -8.62
C VAL A 393 -1.33 9.07 -8.78
N ILE A 394 -2.16 8.05 -8.54
CA ILE A 394 -3.62 8.17 -8.58
C ILE A 394 -4.09 9.18 -7.53
N ALA A 395 -3.64 9.06 -6.28
CA ALA A 395 -4.02 9.98 -5.20
C ALA A 395 -3.56 11.41 -5.49
N LEU A 396 -2.32 11.61 -5.91
CA LEU A 396 -1.82 12.93 -6.32
C LEU A 396 -2.60 13.52 -7.50
N GLY A 397 -2.97 12.68 -8.46
CA GLY A 397 -3.80 13.07 -9.60
C GLY A 397 -5.21 13.49 -9.19
N MET A 398 -5.83 12.78 -8.26
CA MET A 398 -7.16 13.12 -7.71
C MET A 398 -7.11 14.44 -6.92
N PHE A 399 -6.13 14.57 -6.02
CA PHE A 399 -5.94 15.77 -5.23
C PHE A 399 -5.63 17.00 -6.11
N GLY A 400 -4.67 16.86 -7.04
CA GLY A 400 -4.29 17.93 -7.97
C GLY A 400 -5.42 18.29 -8.96
N GLY A 401 -6.15 17.27 -9.46
CA GLY A 401 -7.35 17.47 -10.28
C GLY A 401 -8.44 18.22 -9.54
N GLY A 402 -8.71 17.86 -8.29
CA GLY A 402 -9.65 18.55 -7.41
C GLY A 402 -9.26 20.01 -7.17
N ALA A 403 -7.97 20.27 -6.89
CA ALA A 403 -7.44 21.62 -6.72
C ALA A 403 -7.55 22.46 -8.00
N LEU A 404 -7.28 21.86 -9.17
CA LEU A 404 -7.42 22.53 -10.47
C LEU A 404 -8.87 22.90 -10.78
N VAL A 405 -9.80 22.00 -10.53
CA VAL A 405 -11.23 22.22 -10.72
C VAL A 405 -11.74 23.30 -9.76
N PHE A 406 -11.27 23.28 -8.51
CA PHE A 406 -11.56 24.34 -7.54
C PHE A 406 -11.06 25.71 -8.02
N ALA A 407 -9.78 25.81 -8.44
CA ALA A 407 -9.16 27.08 -8.85
C ALA A 407 -9.74 27.64 -10.16
N ARG A 408 -10.10 26.77 -11.13
CA ARG A 408 -10.54 27.22 -12.46
C ARG A 408 -12.04 27.33 -12.62
N ALA A 409 -12.80 26.45 -11.99
CA ALA A 409 -14.25 26.35 -12.14
C ALA A 409 -15.04 26.70 -10.86
N GLY A 410 -14.38 26.95 -9.74
CA GLY A 410 -15.04 27.18 -8.45
C GLY A 410 -15.84 25.98 -7.96
N LEU A 411 -15.50 24.76 -8.39
CA LEU A 411 -16.22 23.55 -8.01
C LEU A 411 -15.51 22.81 -6.87
N LEU A 412 -16.22 22.54 -5.80
CA LEU A 412 -15.69 21.83 -4.63
C LEU A 412 -15.90 20.31 -4.80
N PHE A 413 -14.88 19.64 -5.34
CA PHE A 413 -14.76 18.18 -5.40
C PHE A 413 -14.07 17.64 -4.14
N ASP A 414 -14.66 16.63 -3.49
CA ASP A 414 -14.13 16.06 -2.23
C ASP A 414 -13.02 15.03 -2.51
N ALA A 415 -11.88 15.51 -3.02
CA ALA A 415 -10.72 14.67 -3.28
C ALA A 415 -10.22 13.98 -2.01
N ALA A 416 -10.32 14.62 -0.85
CA ALA A 416 -9.81 14.06 0.41
C ALA A 416 -10.57 12.80 0.84
N ALA A 417 -11.90 12.81 0.73
CA ALA A 417 -12.72 11.64 1.05
C ALA A 417 -12.49 10.50 0.04
N VAL A 418 -12.38 10.83 -1.24
CA VAL A 418 -12.08 9.86 -2.31
C VAL A 418 -10.70 9.23 -2.08
N ASP A 419 -9.67 10.03 -1.86
CA ASP A 419 -8.29 9.55 -1.65
C ASP A 419 -8.15 8.74 -0.37
N CYS A 420 -8.83 9.13 0.71
CA CYS A 420 -8.88 8.34 1.94
C CYS A 420 -9.49 6.94 1.68
N GLY A 421 -10.58 6.88 0.93
CA GLY A 421 -11.19 5.62 0.53
C GLY A 421 -10.27 4.77 -0.36
N LEU A 422 -9.62 5.37 -1.35
CA LEU A 422 -8.65 4.70 -2.22
C LEU A 422 -7.44 4.17 -1.44
N ALA A 423 -6.94 4.94 -0.46
CA ALA A 423 -5.86 4.52 0.42
C ALA A 423 -6.24 3.30 1.26
N LEU A 424 -7.47 3.23 1.79
CA LEU A 424 -7.98 2.07 2.52
C LEU A 424 -8.09 0.83 1.63
N VAL A 425 -8.59 0.98 0.40
CA VAL A 425 -8.63 -0.11 -0.58
C VAL A 425 -7.23 -0.59 -0.93
N ALA A 426 -6.30 0.33 -1.23
CA ALA A 426 -4.91 0.01 -1.52
C ALA A 426 -4.23 -0.70 -0.34
N LEU A 427 -4.44 -0.23 0.89
CA LEU A 427 -3.89 -0.84 2.10
C LEU A 427 -4.41 -2.26 2.31
N SER A 428 -5.70 -2.50 2.06
CA SER A 428 -6.29 -3.85 2.15
C SER A 428 -5.68 -4.81 1.12
N LEU A 429 -5.41 -4.33 -0.09
CA LEU A 429 -4.72 -5.10 -1.12
C LEU A 429 -3.26 -5.39 -0.74
N LEU A 430 -2.53 -4.36 -0.29
CA LEU A 430 -1.12 -4.49 0.11
C LEU A 430 -0.94 -5.47 1.28
N THR A 431 -1.79 -5.39 2.30
CA THR A 431 -1.75 -6.32 3.44
C THR A 431 -2.06 -7.75 3.01
N SER A 432 -3.04 -7.93 2.11
CA SER A 432 -3.38 -9.24 1.56
C SER A 432 -2.26 -9.83 0.69
N MET A 433 -1.62 -9.00 -0.15
CA MET A 433 -0.46 -9.39 -0.97
C MET A 433 0.74 -9.77 -0.10
N LEU A 434 1.02 -8.99 0.96
CA LEU A 434 2.10 -9.29 1.90
C LEU A 434 1.83 -10.60 2.65
N ALA A 435 0.61 -10.81 3.13
CA ALA A 435 0.21 -12.06 3.79
C ALA A 435 0.32 -13.28 2.87
N ALA A 436 0.00 -13.13 1.57
CA ALA A 436 0.19 -14.17 0.57
C ALA A 436 1.68 -14.46 0.35
N ALA A 437 2.51 -13.45 0.16
CA ALA A 437 3.95 -13.60 -0.04
C ALA A 437 4.65 -14.28 1.15
N VAL A 438 4.25 -13.94 2.38
CA VAL A 438 4.77 -14.58 3.61
C VAL A 438 4.36 -16.06 3.68
N ARG A 439 3.12 -16.41 3.29
CA ARG A 439 2.66 -17.81 3.24
C ARG A 439 3.42 -18.61 2.20
N ASP A 440 3.56 -18.08 0.99
CA ASP A 440 4.27 -18.76 -0.09
C ASP A 440 5.73 -19.01 0.26
N ARG A 441 6.39 -18.04 0.89
CA ARG A 441 7.75 -18.20 1.41
C ARG A 441 7.84 -19.32 2.46
N LYS A 442 6.94 -19.35 3.44
CA LYS A 442 6.91 -20.41 4.46
C LYS A 442 6.70 -21.80 3.84
N LEU A 443 5.78 -21.90 2.86
CA LEU A 443 5.53 -23.17 2.17
C LEU A 443 6.78 -23.63 1.42
N SER A 444 7.48 -22.72 0.72
CA SER A 444 8.74 -23.02 0.02
C SER A 444 9.85 -23.42 0.99
N GLU A 445 9.98 -22.76 2.13
CA GLU A 445 10.96 -23.09 3.18
C GLU A 445 10.67 -24.50 3.77
N HIS A 446 9.42 -24.84 4.06
CA HIS A 446 9.04 -26.17 4.53
C HIS A 446 9.29 -27.27 3.49
N ALA A 447 8.96 -27.01 2.22
CA ALA A 447 9.23 -27.96 1.14
C ALA A 447 10.74 -28.21 0.96
N LEU A 448 11.56 -27.16 1.00
CA LEU A 448 13.02 -27.28 0.93
C LEU A 448 13.57 -28.07 2.13
N GLN A 449 13.08 -27.80 3.32
CA GLN A 449 13.51 -28.51 4.53
C GLN A 449 13.15 -29.99 4.46
N ALA A 450 11.92 -30.32 4.02
CA ALA A 450 11.49 -31.72 3.83
C ALA A 450 12.39 -32.45 2.79
N ALA A 451 12.70 -31.79 1.68
CA ALA A 451 13.61 -32.35 0.67
C ALA A 451 15.02 -32.59 1.22
N ARG A 452 15.56 -31.67 2.01
CA ARG A 452 16.89 -31.83 2.66
C ARG A 452 16.90 -33.00 3.64
N VAL A 453 15.87 -33.15 4.46
CA VAL A 453 15.75 -34.25 5.42
C VAL A 453 15.67 -35.59 4.68
N SER A 454 14.87 -35.68 3.61
CA SER A 454 14.78 -36.90 2.78
C SER A 454 16.13 -37.26 2.13
N ALA A 455 16.83 -36.28 1.54
CA ALA A 455 18.12 -36.48 0.95
C ALA A 455 19.18 -36.95 1.98
N ALA A 456 19.21 -36.33 3.15
CA ALA A 456 20.13 -36.71 4.22
C ALA A 456 19.86 -38.13 4.74
N LYS A 457 18.56 -38.56 4.83
CA LYS A 457 18.19 -39.92 5.19
C LYS A 457 18.71 -40.92 4.17
N THR A 458 18.47 -40.68 2.88
CA THR A 458 18.93 -41.59 1.80
C THR A 458 20.45 -41.69 1.80
N ALA A 459 21.17 -40.56 1.93
CA ALA A 459 22.63 -40.58 2.02
C ALA A 459 23.15 -41.37 3.24
N GLY A 460 22.45 -41.23 4.37
CA GLY A 460 22.76 -41.99 5.58
C GLY A 460 22.59 -43.50 5.40
N GLU A 461 21.51 -43.94 4.75
CA GLU A 461 21.23 -45.37 4.45
C GLU A 461 22.25 -45.96 3.49
N LEU A 462 22.62 -45.23 2.41
CA LEU A 462 23.67 -45.64 1.49
C LEU A 462 25.06 -45.70 2.15
N GLY A 463 25.38 -44.74 3.01
CA GLY A 463 26.61 -44.75 3.77
C GLY A 463 26.69 -45.96 4.76
N ALA A 464 25.56 -46.36 5.31
CA ALA A 464 25.48 -47.57 6.14
C ALA A 464 25.71 -48.84 5.29
N ALA A 465 25.08 -48.92 4.11
CA ALA A 465 25.28 -50.02 3.17
C ALA A 465 26.76 -50.17 2.73
N ARG A 466 27.42 -49.04 2.42
CA ARG A 466 28.87 -49.02 2.09
C ARG A 466 29.70 -49.61 3.24
N ARG A 467 29.47 -49.20 4.48
CA ARG A 467 30.24 -49.72 5.61
C ARG A 467 30.07 -51.25 5.77
N ILE A 468 28.85 -51.77 5.58
CA ILE A 468 28.57 -53.18 5.63
C ILE A 468 29.31 -53.92 4.50
N GLN A 469 29.21 -53.44 3.27
CA GLN A 469 29.88 -54.01 2.12
C GLN A 469 31.40 -54.11 2.32
N MET A 470 32.02 -52.98 2.68
CA MET A 470 33.48 -52.93 2.89
C MET A 470 33.96 -53.80 4.03
N ALA A 471 33.11 -54.00 5.08
CA ALA A 471 33.43 -54.87 6.21
C ALA A 471 33.39 -56.36 5.84
N THR A 472 32.79 -56.76 4.72
CA THR A 472 32.75 -58.16 4.26
C THR A 472 34.05 -58.58 3.54
N LEU A 473 34.84 -57.59 3.07
CA LEU A 473 36.06 -57.86 2.35
C LEU A 473 37.19 -58.27 3.31
N PRO A 474 38.00 -59.31 2.99
CA PRO A 474 39.12 -59.69 3.81
C PRO A 474 40.25 -58.68 3.76
N GLN A 475 40.89 -58.45 4.88
CA GLN A 475 42.11 -57.61 4.94
C GLN A 475 43.36 -58.47 4.88
N ALA A 476 44.22 -58.21 3.90
CA ALA A 476 45.40 -59.01 3.65
C ALA A 476 46.32 -59.19 4.87
N ALA A 477 46.57 -58.10 5.60
CA ALA A 477 47.39 -58.10 6.81
C ALA A 477 46.86 -59.00 7.95
N GLN A 478 45.53 -59.28 7.97
CA GLN A 478 44.87 -60.07 9.05
C GLN A 478 44.60 -61.50 8.60
N SER A 479 44.57 -61.78 7.31
CA SER A 479 44.14 -63.08 6.78
C SER A 479 45.22 -64.18 6.85
N PHE A 480 46.49 -63.79 6.80
CA PHE A 480 47.62 -64.75 6.77
C PHE A 480 48.72 -64.39 7.79
N PRO A 481 48.38 -64.41 9.11
CA PRO A 481 49.35 -64.03 10.15
C PRO A 481 50.48 -65.07 10.24
N GLY A 482 51.74 -64.62 9.97
CA GLY A 482 52.92 -65.48 10.05
C GLY A 482 53.23 -66.30 8.80
N GLU A 483 52.50 -66.20 7.73
CA GLU A 483 52.80 -66.80 6.42
C GLU A 483 54.03 -66.14 5.80
N ARG A 484 54.97 -66.91 5.28
CA ARG A 484 56.22 -66.44 4.69
C ARG A 484 56.46 -66.94 3.28
N ARG A 485 55.73 -67.91 2.77
CA ARG A 485 55.87 -68.52 1.46
C ARG A 485 55.30 -67.68 0.37
N PHE A 486 54.31 -66.86 0.66
CA PHE A 486 53.75 -65.86 -0.28
C PHE A 486 53.33 -64.60 0.48
N THR A 487 53.17 -63.52 -0.26
CA THR A 487 52.55 -62.26 0.21
C THR A 487 51.36 -61.92 -0.69
N LEU A 488 50.32 -61.30 -0.12
CA LEU A 488 49.13 -60.91 -0.87
C LEU A 488 48.67 -59.53 -0.37
N ASP A 489 48.18 -58.66 -1.28
CA ASP A 489 47.47 -57.46 -0.93
C ASP A 489 46.31 -57.22 -1.90
N ALA A 490 45.30 -56.48 -1.46
CA ALA A 490 44.14 -56.14 -2.26
C ALA A 490 43.50 -54.84 -1.80
N LEU A 491 43.01 -54.07 -2.77
CA LEU A 491 42.32 -52.81 -2.53
C LEU A 491 41.05 -52.78 -3.37
N LEU A 492 39.98 -52.20 -2.78
CA LEU A 492 38.75 -51.89 -3.47
C LEU A 492 38.28 -50.49 -3.05
N GLU A 493 38.14 -49.61 -3.99
CA GLU A 493 37.58 -48.25 -3.84
C GLU A 493 36.35 -48.09 -4.75
N PRO A 494 35.14 -48.22 -4.24
CA PRO A 494 33.95 -48.10 -5.07
C PRO A 494 33.81 -46.68 -5.68
N ALA A 495 33.52 -46.59 -6.97
CA ALA A 495 33.33 -45.35 -7.69
C ALA A 495 32.08 -44.55 -7.24
N ARG A 496 31.15 -45.17 -6.55
CA ARG A 496 29.93 -44.60 -5.92
C ARG A 496 29.91 -44.95 -4.47
N GLU A 497 28.75 -44.68 -3.81
CA GLU A 497 28.54 -45.05 -2.40
C GLU A 497 28.69 -46.57 -2.17
N VAL A 498 28.31 -47.39 -3.14
CA VAL A 498 28.45 -48.85 -3.14
C VAL A 498 28.78 -49.36 -4.53
N GLY A 499 29.48 -50.48 -4.66
CA GLY A 499 29.97 -51.06 -5.92
C GLY A 499 29.61 -52.53 -6.15
N GLY A 500 29.81 -53.00 -7.40
CA GLY A 500 29.65 -54.42 -7.79
C GLY A 500 30.90 -55.24 -7.58
N ASP A 501 32.07 -54.61 -7.57
CA ASP A 501 33.38 -55.27 -7.44
C ASP A 501 33.53 -56.05 -6.16
N LEU A 502 34.23 -57.16 -6.25
CA LEU A 502 34.54 -58.02 -5.13
C LEU A 502 35.92 -58.64 -5.25
N TYR A 503 36.46 -58.96 -4.10
CA TYR A 503 37.55 -59.92 -3.98
C TYR A 503 37.38 -60.77 -2.74
N ASP A 504 37.95 -62.00 -2.76
CA ASP A 504 38.11 -62.84 -1.58
C ASP A 504 39.38 -63.63 -1.65
N PHE A 505 39.96 -63.95 -0.50
CA PHE A 505 41.12 -64.86 -0.38
C PHE A 505 41.15 -65.48 1.02
N PHE A 506 41.48 -66.78 1.09
CA PHE A 506 41.58 -67.56 2.33
C PHE A 506 42.31 -68.85 2.11
N MET A 507 42.85 -69.50 3.17
CA MET A 507 43.44 -70.82 3.10
C MET A 507 42.33 -71.89 2.91
N LEU A 508 42.48 -72.76 1.93
CA LEU A 508 41.69 -74.02 1.79
C LEU A 508 42.17 -75.11 2.73
N ASP A 509 43.49 -75.20 2.84
CA ASP A 509 44.15 -76.12 3.77
C ASP A 509 45.53 -75.52 4.16
N ARG A 510 46.49 -76.31 4.63
CA ARG A 510 47.81 -75.88 5.08
C ARG A 510 48.66 -75.26 3.99
N ASP A 511 48.48 -75.68 2.73
CA ASP A 511 49.37 -75.33 1.64
C ASP A 511 48.68 -74.62 0.49
N ARG A 512 47.35 -74.69 0.38
CA ARG A 512 46.55 -74.11 -0.70
C ARG A 512 45.78 -72.87 -0.27
N VAL A 513 45.98 -71.79 -1.02
CA VAL A 513 45.24 -70.55 -0.85
C VAL A 513 44.28 -70.31 -2.03
N PHE A 514 43.02 -70.08 -1.74
CA PHE A 514 42.02 -69.63 -2.71
C PHE A 514 42.07 -68.11 -2.83
N PHE A 515 41.97 -67.59 -4.04
CA PHE A 515 41.78 -66.17 -4.31
C PHE A 515 40.77 -65.99 -5.44
N MET A 516 40.04 -64.86 -5.40
CA MET A 516 39.04 -64.51 -6.39
C MET A 516 38.95 -62.97 -6.53
N VAL A 517 38.79 -62.47 -7.75
CA VAL A 517 38.37 -61.11 -8.05
C VAL A 517 37.19 -61.20 -9.02
N GLY A 518 36.24 -60.28 -8.92
CA GLY A 518 35.10 -60.29 -9.81
C GLY A 518 34.35 -58.95 -9.76
N ASP A 519 33.49 -58.76 -10.73
CA ASP A 519 32.58 -57.61 -10.81
C ASP A 519 31.16 -58.06 -11.18
N VAL A 520 30.19 -57.49 -10.49
CA VAL A 520 28.75 -57.77 -10.67
C VAL A 520 28.19 -56.76 -11.67
N SER A 521 27.51 -57.28 -12.68
CA SER A 521 26.81 -56.45 -13.66
C SER A 521 25.83 -55.48 -13.04
N GLY A 522 25.75 -54.25 -13.57
CA GLY A 522 24.86 -53.19 -13.04
C GLY A 522 25.57 -52.25 -12.06
N LYS A 523 24.83 -51.37 -11.44
CA LYS A 523 25.39 -50.31 -10.54
C LYS A 523 24.47 -50.05 -9.35
N GLY A 524 25.04 -49.59 -8.25
CA GLY A 524 24.29 -49.19 -7.07
C GLY A 524 23.88 -50.34 -6.13
N LEU A 525 22.83 -50.18 -5.38
CA LEU A 525 22.45 -51.10 -4.28
C LEU A 525 22.18 -52.55 -4.71
N PRO A 526 21.47 -52.84 -5.83
CA PRO A 526 21.26 -54.24 -6.27
C PRO A 526 22.57 -54.96 -6.55
N ALA A 527 23.48 -54.35 -7.32
CA ALA A 527 24.78 -54.92 -7.66
C ALA A 527 25.63 -55.14 -6.40
N SER A 528 25.63 -54.22 -5.46
CA SER A 528 26.38 -54.33 -4.20
C SER A 528 25.86 -55.42 -3.25
N LEU A 529 24.56 -55.64 -3.23
CA LEU A 529 23.96 -56.76 -2.46
C LEU A 529 24.28 -58.10 -3.09
N PHE A 530 24.18 -58.18 -4.43
CA PHE A 530 24.51 -59.43 -5.14
C PHE A 530 26.00 -59.75 -5.05
N MET A 531 26.87 -58.73 -4.99
CA MET A 531 28.30 -58.89 -4.72
C MET A 531 28.56 -59.64 -3.39
N VAL A 532 27.86 -59.25 -2.31
CA VAL A 532 28.00 -59.92 -1.02
C VAL A 532 27.54 -61.35 -1.09
N VAL A 533 26.45 -61.64 -1.83
CA VAL A 533 25.94 -62.97 -2.05
C VAL A 533 26.95 -63.80 -2.88
N ALA A 534 27.46 -63.26 -3.99
CA ALA A 534 28.42 -63.92 -4.86
C ALA A 534 29.69 -64.31 -4.11
N LYS A 535 30.24 -63.38 -3.32
CA LYS A 535 31.39 -63.66 -2.46
C LYS A 535 31.10 -64.76 -1.42
N ALA A 536 29.98 -64.63 -0.70
CA ALA A 536 29.62 -65.60 0.38
C ALA A 536 29.41 -67.00 -0.17
N LEU A 537 28.68 -67.14 -1.28
CA LEU A 537 28.39 -68.44 -1.88
C LEU A 537 29.64 -69.05 -2.49
N SER A 538 30.48 -68.31 -3.23
CA SER A 538 31.75 -68.76 -3.77
C SER A 538 32.66 -69.27 -2.65
N LYS A 539 32.77 -68.54 -1.54
CA LYS A 539 33.52 -68.97 -0.35
C LYS A 539 32.97 -70.23 0.28
N SER A 540 31.66 -70.28 0.42
CA SER A 540 30.99 -71.48 1.01
C SER A 540 31.25 -72.75 0.20
N VAL A 541 31.17 -72.64 -1.16
CA VAL A 541 31.43 -73.79 -2.03
C VAL A 541 32.92 -74.19 -1.96
N ALA A 542 33.83 -73.24 -1.98
CA ALA A 542 35.28 -73.53 -1.89
C ALA A 542 35.67 -74.26 -0.57
N LEU A 543 35.08 -73.84 0.55
CA LEU A 543 35.36 -74.43 1.88
C LEU A 543 34.69 -75.77 2.15
N ARG A 544 33.74 -76.19 1.29
CA ARG A 544 33.13 -77.59 1.43
C ARG A 544 34.08 -78.68 1.00
N GLY A 545 35.29 -78.43 0.55
CA GLY A 545 36.30 -79.42 0.27
C GLY A 545 36.07 -80.18 -1.04
N THR A 546 35.64 -79.47 -2.08
CA THR A 546 35.48 -80.06 -3.43
C THR A 546 36.82 -80.31 -4.13
N ASP A 547 36.89 -81.35 -4.95
CA ASP A 547 38.11 -81.89 -5.59
C ASP A 547 38.62 -80.98 -6.76
N GLY A 548 38.94 -79.72 -6.49
CA GLY A 548 39.64 -78.91 -7.46
C GLY A 548 38.93 -77.62 -7.90
N MET A 549 39.65 -76.74 -8.63
CA MET A 549 39.21 -75.40 -9.01
C MET A 549 37.93 -75.41 -9.88
N ALA A 550 37.83 -76.34 -10.84
CA ALA A 550 36.65 -76.46 -11.69
C ALA A 550 35.38 -76.75 -10.89
N ALA A 551 35.46 -77.66 -9.93
CA ALA A 551 34.31 -77.99 -9.10
C ALA A 551 33.83 -76.80 -8.21
N ILE A 552 34.76 -75.97 -7.73
CA ILE A 552 34.44 -74.73 -7.00
C ILE A 552 33.70 -73.73 -7.90
N MET A 553 34.19 -73.48 -9.08
CA MET A 553 33.58 -72.51 -10.01
C MET A 553 32.21 -72.98 -10.52
N ASN A 554 32.12 -74.25 -10.93
CA ASN A 554 30.84 -74.87 -11.33
C ASN A 554 29.81 -74.88 -10.21
N GLY A 555 30.26 -75.18 -8.98
CA GLY A 555 29.37 -75.10 -7.80
C GLY A 555 28.91 -73.70 -7.47
N ALA A 556 29.81 -72.74 -7.48
CA ALA A 556 29.48 -71.35 -7.25
C ALA A 556 28.49 -70.80 -8.31
N ASN A 557 28.75 -71.12 -9.61
CA ASN A 557 27.84 -70.76 -10.69
C ASN A 557 26.41 -71.27 -10.47
N ARG A 558 26.26 -72.54 -10.17
CA ARG A 558 24.95 -73.17 -9.94
C ARG A 558 24.22 -72.62 -8.70
N GLU A 559 24.95 -72.35 -7.61
CA GLU A 559 24.32 -71.76 -6.42
C GLU A 559 23.94 -70.31 -6.65
N LEU A 560 24.74 -69.49 -7.29
CA LEU A 560 24.46 -68.12 -7.62
C LEU A 560 23.28 -67.99 -8.61
N SER A 561 23.21 -68.81 -9.64
CA SER A 561 22.12 -68.79 -10.62
C SER A 561 20.76 -69.05 -9.99
N ARG A 562 20.68 -69.88 -8.94
CA ARG A 562 19.43 -70.17 -8.22
C ARG A 562 18.89 -69.00 -7.41
N GLU A 563 19.78 -68.18 -6.88
CA GLU A 563 19.46 -67.05 -6.00
C GLU A 563 19.57 -65.69 -6.75
N ASN A 564 19.22 -65.65 -8.04
CA ASN A 564 19.42 -64.53 -8.92
C ASN A 564 18.12 -63.99 -9.57
N PRO A 565 17.18 -63.39 -8.78
CA PRO A 565 15.91 -62.91 -9.29
C PRO A 565 16.08 -61.68 -10.22
N GLU A 566 17.13 -60.89 -10.06
CA GLU A 566 17.43 -59.70 -10.85
C GLU A 566 18.20 -59.97 -12.14
N MET A 567 18.51 -61.30 -12.43
CA MET A 567 19.26 -61.72 -13.58
C MET A 567 20.63 -61.05 -13.72
N LEU A 568 21.30 -60.76 -12.61
CA LEU A 568 22.64 -60.19 -12.60
C LEU A 568 23.67 -61.26 -12.92
N PHE A 569 24.74 -60.91 -13.54
CA PHE A 569 25.89 -61.81 -13.79
C PHE A 569 27.15 -61.30 -13.11
N VAL A 570 28.10 -62.17 -12.88
CA VAL A 570 29.35 -61.83 -12.23
C VAL A 570 30.49 -62.22 -13.14
N THR A 571 31.26 -61.28 -13.62
CA THR A 571 32.56 -61.60 -14.20
C THR A 571 33.53 -61.97 -13.08
N SER A 572 34.27 -63.02 -13.19
CA SER A 572 35.21 -63.40 -12.14
C SER A 572 36.41 -64.17 -12.66
N VAL A 573 37.55 -63.88 -12.09
CA VAL A 573 38.69 -64.78 -12.16
C VAL A 573 39.04 -65.29 -10.78
N ALA A 574 39.17 -66.60 -10.65
CA ALA A 574 39.51 -67.24 -9.37
C ALA A 574 40.61 -68.28 -9.54
N GLY A 575 41.35 -68.55 -8.48
CA GLY A 575 42.44 -69.51 -8.53
C GLY A 575 42.77 -70.12 -7.18
N ILE A 576 43.52 -71.20 -7.26
CA ILE A 576 44.15 -71.87 -6.12
C ILE A 576 45.65 -71.83 -6.32
N LEU A 577 46.40 -71.20 -5.42
CA LEU A 577 47.86 -71.25 -5.34
C LEU A 577 48.25 -72.33 -4.32
N ASP A 578 49.06 -73.28 -4.75
CA ASP A 578 49.80 -74.17 -3.84
C ASP A 578 51.09 -73.45 -3.41
N ALA A 579 51.16 -72.99 -2.17
CA ALA A 579 52.25 -72.20 -1.63
C ALA A 579 53.56 -73.03 -1.42
N SER A 580 53.47 -74.36 -1.50
CA SER A 580 54.64 -75.25 -1.35
C SER A 580 55.38 -75.47 -2.72
N THR A 581 54.64 -75.48 -3.81
CA THR A 581 55.12 -75.78 -5.13
C THR A 581 55.20 -74.55 -6.08
N GLY A 582 54.37 -73.52 -5.80
CA GLY A 582 54.15 -72.36 -6.67
C GLY A 582 53.17 -72.65 -7.82
N GLN A 583 52.54 -73.81 -7.86
CA GLN A 583 51.50 -74.15 -8.83
C GLN A 583 50.24 -73.28 -8.63
N VAL A 584 49.73 -72.72 -9.71
CA VAL A 584 48.46 -71.91 -9.68
C VAL A 584 47.49 -72.53 -10.64
N LEU A 585 46.33 -72.91 -10.14
CA LEU A 585 45.16 -73.28 -10.94
C LEU A 585 44.30 -72.09 -11.15
N LEU A 586 44.13 -71.62 -12.37
CA LEU A 586 43.28 -70.47 -12.72
C LEU A 586 42.03 -70.88 -13.49
N CYS A 587 40.91 -70.23 -13.17
CA CYS A 587 39.68 -70.35 -13.87
C CYS A 587 39.13 -68.93 -14.15
N ASN A 588 38.72 -68.64 -15.39
CA ASN A 588 38.17 -67.34 -15.79
C ASN A 588 36.70 -67.48 -16.23
N ALA A 589 35.85 -66.74 -15.62
CA ALA A 589 34.44 -66.59 -15.92
C ALA A 589 34.15 -65.18 -16.52
N GLY A 590 34.71 -64.95 -17.70
CA GLY A 590 34.48 -63.71 -18.46
C GLY A 590 35.07 -62.44 -17.85
N HIS A 591 36.14 -62.56 -17.04
CA HIS A 591 36.80 -61.42 -16.38
C HIS A 591 38.11 -61.07 -17.10
N ASP A 592 38.63 -59.88 -16.80
CA ASP A 592 39.94 -59.43 -17.34
C ASP A 592 41.06 -60.47 -17.03
N ALA A 593 41.91 -60.67 -18.01
CA ALA A 593 42.99 -61.64 -17.89
C ALA A 593 44.05 -61.17 -16.85
N PRO A 594 44.45 -62.07 -15.91
CA PRO A 594 45.49 -61.74 -14.93
C PRO A 594 46.84 -61.42 -15.57
N ARG A 595 47.60 -60.57 -14.94
CA ARG A 595 48.98 -60.22 -15.35
C ARG A 595 49.98 -60.92 -14.41
N ARG A 596 50.92 -61.57 -14.98
CA ARG A 596 52.07 -62.12 -14.27
C ARG A 596 53.26 -61.20 -14.43
N LEU A 597 53.75 -60.65 -13.34
CA LEU A 597 54.98 -59.88 -13.27
C LEU A 597 56.11 -60.87 -13.01
N MET A 598 56.95 -61.04 -14.02
CA MET A 598 58.04 -62.01 -13.96
C MET A 598 59.21 -61.46 -13.15
N ALA A 599 60.09 -62.34 -12.63
CA ALA A 599 61.25 -61.95 -11.85
C ALA A 599 62.29 -61.13 -12.66
N ASP A 600 62.25 -61.18 -13.98
CA ASP A 600 63.11 -60.40 -14.92
C ASP A 600 62.49 -59.05 -15.33
N GLY A 601 61.32 -58.71 -14.79
CA GLY A 601 60.59 -57.46 -15.05
C GLY A 601 59.67 -57.48 -16.28
N ARG A 602 59.55 -58.60 -16.97
CA ARG A 602 58.58 -58.75 -18.08
C ARG A 602 57.21 -59.00 -17.51
N ILE A 603 56.20 -58.50 -18.22
CA ILE A 603 54.80 -58.75 -17.93
C ILE A 603 54.22 -59.74 -18.90
N GLU A 604 53.66 -60.79 -18.42
CA GLU A 604 52.96 -61.79 -19.20
C GLU A 604 51.46 -61.72 -18.89
N LEU A 605 50.66 -61.50 -19.95
CA LEU A 605 49.23 -61.59 -19.80
C LEU A 605 48.78 -63.02 -19.85
N LEU A 606 48.32 -63.55 -18.71
CA LEU A 606 47.84 -64.91 -18.63
C LEU A 606 46.43 -64.96 -19.27
N ARG A 607 46.34 -65.81 -20.31
CA ARG A 607 45.06 -66.03 -21.01
C ARG A 607 44.51 -67.41 -20.69
N PRO A 608 43.88 -67.60 -19.52
CA PRO A 608 43.24 -68.88 -19.25
C PRO A 608 42.08 -69.11 -20.23
N ALA A 609 41.70 -70.36 -20.41
CA ALA A 609 40.55 -70.67 -21.23
C ALA A 609 39.33 -69.99 -20.61
N ASP A 610 38.64 -69.19 -21.38
CA ASP A 610 37.53 -68.34 -20.88
C ASP A 610 36.20 -69.07 -20.88
N GLY A 611 35.41 -68.91 -19.80
CA GLY A 611 33.99 -69.26 -19.71
C GLY A 611 33.13 -68.00 -19.72
N PRO A 612 31.78 -68.11 -19.88
CA PRO A 612 30.86 -67.00 -19.71
C PRO A 612 30.89 -66.50 -18.27
N PRO A 613 30.49 -65.24 -18.02
CA PRO A 613 30.28 -64.79 -16.64
C PRO A 613 29.39 -65.71 -15.85
N LEU A 614 29.60 -65.82 -14.54
CA LEU A 614 28.73 -66.58 -13.62
C LEU A 614 27.30 -66.09 -13.73
N CYS A 615 26.35 -67.00 -13.67
CA CYS A 615 24.88 -66.78 -13.79
C CYS A 615 24.43 -66.49 -15.26
N VAL A 616 25.27 -66.59 -16.25
CA VAL A 616 24.86 -66.49 -17.67
C VAL A 616 24.43 -67.83 -18.23
N MET A 617 25.12 -68.90 -17.83
CA MET A 617 24.82 -70.27 -18.23
C MET A 617 24.97 -71.20 -17.00
N ASP A 618 23.87 -71.69 -16.41
CA ASP A 618 23.81 -72.36 -15.12
C ASP A 618 24.64 -73.68 -15.06
N ASP A 619 24.67 -74.44 -16.16
CA ASP A 619 25.33 -75.75 -16.24
C ASP A 619 26.68 -75.71 -16.97
N PHE A 620 27.27 -74.48 -17.11
CA PHE A 620 28.57 -74.34 -17.78
C PHE A 620 29.69 -74.98 -16.94
N GLU A 621 30.54 -75.82 -17.60
CA GLU A 621 31.72 -76.39 -17.00
C GLU A 621 32.92 -75.52 -17.25
N TYR A 622 33.39 -74.80 -16.23
CA TYR A 622 34.50 -73.87 -16.35
C TYR A 622 35.83 -74.64 -16.52
N PRO A 623 36.59 -74.30 -17.58
CA PRO A 623 37.92 -74.88 -17.80
C PRO A 623 38.93 -74.31 -16.78
N VAL A 624 39.86 -75.15 -16.38
CA VAL A 624 40.96 -74.76 -15.46
C VAL A 624 42.30 -74.87 -16.23
N GLN A 625 43.13 -73.89 -16.03
CA GLN A 625 44.44 -73.80 -16.62
C GLN A 625 45.48 -73.69 -15.50
N GLU A 626 46.56 -74.43 -15.69
CA GLU A 626 47.65 -74.53 -14.75
C GLU A 626 48.84 -73.66 -15.15
N TYR A 627 49.33 -72.88 -14.16
CA TYR A 627 50.52 -72.02 -14.31
C TYR A 627 51.50 -72.30 -13.18
N GLN A 628 52.77 -72.08 -13.42
CA GLN A 628 53.86 -72.21 -12.46
C GLN A 628 54.45 -70.87 -12.12
N LEU A 629 54.22 -70.34 -10.89
CA LEU A 629 54.87 -69.16 -10.39
C LEU A 629 56.20 -69.45 -9.78
N GLN A 630 57.21 -68.69 -10.14
CA GLN A 630 58.53 -68.79 -9.55
C GLN A 630 58.68 -67.83 -8.37
N ALA A 631 59.65 -68.07 -7.49
CA ALA A 631 59.95 -67.20 -6.39
C ALA A 631 60.32 -65.79 -6.89
N GLY A 632 59.67 -64.76 -6.34
CA GLY A 632 59.80 -63.34 -6.73
C GLY A 632 58.88 -62.90 -7.87
N GLU A 633 58.04 -63.75 -8.40
CA GLU A 633 56.97 -63.36 -9.36
C GLU A 633 55.71 -62.95 -8.66
N CYS A 634 54.93 -62.08 -9.26
CA CYS A 634 53.66 -61.56 -8.73
C CYS A 634 52.51 -61.76 -9.73
N LEU A 635 51.38 -62.20 -9.26
CA LEU A 635 50.12 -62.27 -10.02
C LEU A 635 49.27 -61.09 -9.69
N CYS A 636 48.92 -60.28 -10.66
CA CYS A 636 48.08 -59.09 -10.53
C CYS A 636 46.73 -59.33 -11.21
N LEU A 637 45.65 -59.16 -10.45
CA LEU A 637 44.27 -59.24 -10.91
C LEU A 637 43.60 -57.91 -10.73
N THR A 638 42.83 -57.43 -11.73
CA THR A 638 42.18 -56.17 -11.74
C THR A 638 40.77 -56.27 -12.28
N THR A 639 39.83 -55.48 -11.79
CA THR A 639 38.51 -55.30 -12.41
C THR A 639 38.60 -54.18 -13.47
N ASP A 640 37.59 -54.08 -14.31
CA ASP A 640 37.47 -53.03 -15.34
C ASP A 640 37.44 -51.61 -14.74
N GLY A 641 37.05 -51.46 -13.45
CA GLY A 641 37.08 -50.18 -12.75
C GLY A 641 38.45 -49.47 -12.79
N ILE A 642 39.59 -50.20 -12.98
CA ILE A 642 40.88 -49.58 -13.18
C ILE A 642 41.05 -49.14 -14.65
N ASN A 643 40.77 -50.01 -15.62
CA ASN A 643 40.94 -49.74 -17.03
C ASN A 643 39.95 -48.69 -17.53
N GLU A 644 38.74 -48.61 -16.96
CA GLU A 644 37.67 -47.67 -17.26
C GLU A 644 37.75 -46.36 -16.44
N ALA A 645 38.70 -46.24 -15.50
CA ALA A 645 38.93 -44.99 -14.79
C ALA A 645 39.21 -43.86 -15.79
N MET A 646 38.60 -42.69 -15.56
CA MET A 646 38.71 -41.54 -16.48
C MET A 646 39.45 -40.39 -15.81
N ASP A 647 40.27 -39.72 -16.58
CA ASP A 647 40.85 -38.42 -16.18
C ASP A 647 39.80 -37.29 -16.27
N GLU A 648 40.14 -36.08 -15.82
CA GLU A 648 39.27 -34.89 -15.92
C GLU A 648 38.84 -34.54 -17.34
N ALA A 649 39.61 -34.98 -18.36
CA ALA A 649 39.30 -34.75 -19.76
C ALA A 649 38.41 -35.86 -20.36
N GLY A 650 38.11 -36.93 -19.61
CA GLY A 650 37.30 -38.07 -20.04
C GLY A 650 38.05 -39.15 -20.80
N ASN A 651 39.36 -39.17 -20.73
CA ASN A 651 40.17 -40.23 -21.34
C ASN A 651 40.26 -41.43 -20.39
N LEU A 652 40.10 -42.64 -20.93
CA LEU A 652 40.22 -43.87 -20.14
C LEU A 652 41.70 -44.13 -19.75
N TYR A 653 41.89 -44.69 -18.56
CA TYR A 653 43.21 -45.13 -18.07
C TYR A 653 43.81 -46.17 -18.97
N GLY A 654 43.08 -47.21 -19.28
CA GLY A 654 43.39 -48.23 -20.26
C GLY A 654 44.49 -49.24 -19.88
N ASN A 655 44.46 -50.37 -20.54
CA ASN A 655 45.40 -51.46 -20.28
C ASN A 655 46.87 -51.08 -20.57
N GLU A 656 47.13 -50.26 -21.60
CA GLU A 656 48.48 -49.88 -21.95
C GLU A 656 49.20 -49.05 -20.88
N ARG A 657 48.44 -48.20 -20.17
CA ARG A 657 48.95 -47.39 -19.07
C ARG A 657 49.26 -48.26 -17.87
N LEU A 658 48.33 -49.17 -17.55
CA LEU A 658 48.54 -50.18 -16.47
C LEU A 658 49.80 -51.04 -16.75
N ASP A 659 49.96 -51.58 -17.96
CA ASP A 659 51.07 -52.41 -18.30
C ASP A 659 52.43 -51.63 -18.27
N ARG A 660 52.42 -50.37 -18.67
CA ARG A 660 53.57 -49.47 -18.56
C ARG A 660 53.95 -49.19 -17.11
N LEU A 661 52.96 -48.90 -16.26
CA LEU A 661 53.21 -48.71 -14.84
C LEU A 661 53.81 -49.95 -14.18
N LEU A 662 53.15 -51.11 -14.37
CA LEU A 662 53.60 -52.38 -13.78
C LEU A 662 55.00 -52.77 -14.29
N GLY A 663 55.31 -52.58 -15.59
CA GLY A 663 56.63 -52.82 -16.19
C GLY A 663 57.78 -51.88 -15.76
N GLY A 664 57.40 -50.73 -15.22
CA GLY A 664 58.34 -49.77 -14.64
C GLY A 664 58.64 -49.98 -13.14
N MET A 665 58.02 -50.98 -12.53
CA MET A 665 58.23 -51.26 -11.13
C MET A 665 59.54 -51.91 -10.80
N PRO A 666 60.12 -51.72 -9.60
CA PRO A 666 61.31 -52.45 -9.19
C PRO A 666 61.09 -53.97 -9.22
N LEU A 667 62.13 -54.73 -9.58
CA LEU A 667 62.08 -56.21 -9.63
C LEU A 667 61.68 -56.76 -8.25
N ALA A 668 60.81 -57.80 -8.23
CA ALA A 668 60.33 -58.45 -7.05
C ALA A 668 59.62 -57.49 -6.07
N SER A 669 58.96 -56.44 -6.59
CA SER A 669 58.14 -55.51 -5.76
C SER A 669 57.03 -56.30 -4.95
N PRO A 670 56.89 -56.02 -3.67
CA PRO A 670 55.82 -56.72 -2.86
C PRO A 670 54.45 -56.28 -3.37
N PRO A 671 53.42 -57.16 -3.27
CA PRO A 671 52.05 -56.86 -3.70
C PRO A 671 51.50 -55.53 -3.19
N ALA A 672 51.79 -55.16 -1.93
CA ALA A 672 51.39 -53.88 -1.38
C ALA A 672 51.97 -52.65 -2.13
N ALA A 673 53.20 -52.78 -2.63
CA ALA A 673 53.78 -51.69 -3.46
C ALA A 673 53.14 -51.64 -4.83
N VAL A 674 52.74 -52.78 -5.40
CA VAL A 674 52.02 -52.82 -6.69
C VAL A 674 50.65 -52.16 -6.55
N VAL A 675 49.86 -52.54 -5.51
CA VAL A 675 48.57 -51.98 -5.23
C VAL A 675 48.64 -50.47 -4.99
N GLN A 676 49.63 -50.01 -4.21
CA GLN A 676 49.82 -48.60 -3.94
C GLN A 676 50.22 -47.80 -5.21
N ALA A 677 51.10 -48.37 -6.05
CA ALA A 677 51.50 -47.73 -7.29
C ALA A 677 50.31 -47.52 -8.27
N VAL A 678 49.44 -48.54 -8.38
CA VAL A 678 48.23 -48.45 -9.23
C VAL A 678 47.22 -47.45 -8.66
N ARG A 679 47.13 -47.37 -7.32
CA ARG A 679 46.29 -46.38 -6.68
C ARG A 679 46.76 -44.95 -6.88
N ASP A 680 48.07 -44.70 -6.84
CA ASP A 680 48.65 -43.37 -6.87
C ASP A 680 48.76 -42.82 -8.30
N ASP A 681 48.77 -43.71 -9.36
CA ASP A 681 48.83 -43.34 -10.78
C ASP A 681 47.46 -42.98 -11.36
#